data_0435d00a600666ad4175fc8a8b7dc7ec
#
_entry.id   0435d00a600666ad4175fc8a8b7dc7ec
#
_cell.length_a   1.000
_cell.length_b   1.000
_cell.length_c   1.000
_cell.angle_alpha   90.00
_cell.angle_beta   90.00
_cell.angle_gamma   90.00
#
_symmetry.space_group_name_H-M   'P 1'
#
loop_
_entity.id
_entity.type
_entity.pdbx_description
1 polymer ?
#
loop_
_entity_poly.entity_id
_entity_poly.type
_entity_poly.pdbx_seq_one_letter_code
_entity_poly.pdbx_strand_id
1 'polypeptide(L)'
;MVAWFKYGSNVAKLAVRRTLSQSCSYVARTRVVPSQYRFLHATVSRPKSQSAPVPRPVPLSRLTDSFLDGTSSVYLEELQRAWEQDPNSVDESWDNFFRNFVGQAATSPGISGQTIQESMRLLLLVRAYQVYGHMKAKLDPLGLEERPIPDDLDPALYGFTESDLDREFFVGVWRISGFLSENRPVQTLRAILKRLEQSYCGNIGYEYMHIADREKCNWLRDKIETPTPTQYTRQRREVILDRLIWSTQFENFLAAKWTAAKRFGLEGCETLIPGMKEMFDRSADLGVESIVIGMSHRGRLNVLGNVVRKPLRQIFSEFSGGTKPVDEVGLYTGTGDVKYHLGTSYDRPTRGGKRIHLSLVANPSHLEAVDPVVVGKTRAKQYYSNDVDRTKNMGVLIHGDGSFAGQGVVYETLHLSALPNYTTGGTIHIVVNNQVAFTTDPRSGRSSQYCTDVAKALSAPIFHVNGDDVEAVVHACELAAEWRQTFHTDVVVDIVCYRRFGHNEIDEPSFTQPTMYKVIRNHTSALQIYQNKLLESGQVTKEDIDKINTKVLSILNEEFLASKVYLPQKKDWLSAYWAGFKSPEQLSRIRHTGVKPEILKNVGKAITTLPQNFKPHRAVKRIFEDRAKMIESGEGIDWAVGESLAFATLLVEGNHVRLSGQDVERGTFSHRHSVIHDQETGERYCPLDHVVMNQNEEMFTVSNRYLLFL
;
A
#
# COMPACT_ATOMS: atom_id res chain seq x y z
N MET A 1 -29.44 -12.20 -35.52
CA MET A 1 -28.30 -11.33 -35.07
C MET A 1 -27.37 -10.94 -36.20
N VAL A 2 -27.84 -10.84 -37.45
CA VAL A 2 -27.02 -10.48 -38.62
C VAL A 2 -27.60 -9.26 -39.40
N ALA A 3 -28.71 -8.69 -38.93
CA ALA A 3 -29.43 -7.61 -39.64
C ALA A 3 -29.17 -6.20 -39.08
N TRP A 4 -28.34 -5.99 -38.05
CA TRP A 4 -28.10 -4.68 -37.42
C TRP A 4 -26.76 -4.03 -37.77
N PHE A 5 -25.93 -4.67 -38.58
CA PHE A 5 -24.60 -4.13 -38.96
C PHE A 5 -24.55 -3.39 -40.30
N LYS A 6 -25.68 -3.18 -40.97
CA LYS A 6 -25.69 -2.52 -42.30
C LYS A 6 -26.15 -1.07 -42.33
N TYR A 7 -26.59 -0.48 -41.22
CA TYR A 7 -27.07 0.92 -41.21
C TYR A 7 -26.18 1.92 -40.40
N GLY A 8 -25.12 1.46 -39.79
CA GLY A 8 -24.21 2.30 -38.97
C GLY A 8 -23.08 3.02 -39.75
N SER A 9 -22.81 2.65 -40.99
CA SER A 9 -21.60 3.13 -41.70
C SER A 9 -21.75 4.40 -42.53
N ASN A 10 -22.96 4.90 -42.74
CA ASN A 10 -23.17 6.07 -43.63
C ASN A 10 -23.38 7.41 -42.92
N VAL A 11 -23.59 7.41 -41.59
CA VAL A 11 -23.73 8.67 -40.83
C VAL A 11 -22.38 9.20 -40.35
N ALA A 12 -21.40 8.31 -40.13
CA ALA A 12 -20.06 8.69 -39.67
C ALA A 12 -19.16 9.31 -40.79
N LYS A 13 -19.50 9.09 -42.07
CA LYS A 13 -18.71 9.63 -43.21
C LYS A 13 -19.08 11.04 -43.64
N LEU A 14 -20.20 11.60 -43.16
CA LEU A 14 -20.59 12.98 -43.48
C LEU A 14 -20.13 14.00 -42.40
N ALA A 15 -19.83 13.60 -41.22
CA ALA A 15 -19.36 14.49 -40.13
C ALA A 15 -17.86 14.83 -40.21
N VAL A 16 -17.04 13.98 -40.83
CA VAL A 16 -15.57 14.17 -40.89
C VAL A 16 -15.13 15.05 -42.09
N ARG A 17 -16.03 15.31 -43.09
CA ARG A 17 -15.69 16.16 -44.23
C ARG A 17 -16.00 17.65 -44.09
N ARG A 18 -16.60 18.10 -42.98
CA ARG A 18 -16.92 19.52 -42.74
C ARG A 18 -16.02 20.24 -41.71
N THR A 19 -15.07 19.57 -41.11
CA THR A 19 -14.18 20.17 -40.07
C THR A 19 -12.72 20.33 -40.48
N LEU A 20 -12.37 20.06 -41.73
CA LEU A 20 -10.99 20.19 -42.25
C LEU A 20 -10.76 21.30 -43.30
N SER A 21 -11.69 22.25 -43.44
CA SER A 21 -11.54 23.33 -44.43
C SER A 21 -11.51 24.76 -43.87
N GLN A 22 -11.39 24.96 -42.56
CA GLN A 22 -11.23 26.31 -41.96
C GLN A 22 -10.20 26.31 -40.81
N SER A 23 -8.94 26.14 -41.12
CA SER A 23 -7.86 26.65 -40.28
C SER A 23 -6.50 26.55 -41.02
N CYS A 24 -6.33 27.39 -42.00
CA CYS A 24 -5.03 27.68 -42.55
C CYS A 24 -5.03 29.14 -43.01
N SER A 25 -4.64 30.04 -42.10
CA SER A 25 -4.04 31.35 -42.42
C SER A 25 -4.07 32.22 -41.15
N TYR A 26 -3.01 32.22 -40.40
CA TYR A 26 -2.46 33.39 -39.69
C TYR A 26 -1.08 33.00 -39.12
N VAL A 27 -0.05 33.16 -39.93
CA VAL A 27 1.32 33.25 -39.44
C VAL A 27 1.64 34.73 -39.30
N ALA A 28 1.55 35.25 -38.11
CA ALA A 28 2.09 36.55 -37.75
C ALA A 28 3.46 36.36 -37.11
N ARG A 29 4.50 36.84 -37.80
CA ARG A 29 5.86 36.95 -37.27
C ARG A 29 5.88 37.92 -36.11
N THR A 30 6.19 37.46 -34.90
CA THR A 30 6.63 38.31 -33.79
C THR A 30 8.12 38.15 -33.60
N ARG A 31 8.84 39.26 -33.76
CA ARG A 31 10.25 39.41 -33.47
C ARG A 31 10.49 39.27 -31.97
N VAL A 32 11.43 38.39 -31.61
CA VAL A 32 11.96 38.30 -30.26
C VAL A 32 12.93 39.46 -30.07
N VAL A 33 12.64 40.31 -29.08
CA VAL A 33 13.58 41.32 -28.57
C VAL A 33 14.15 40.79 -27.26
N PRO A 34 15.47 40.72 -27.07
CA PRO A 34 16.05 40.29 -25.79
C PRO A 34 15.96 41.43 -24.78
N SER A 35 15.25 41.19 -23.68
CA SER A 35 15.23 42.10 -22.53
C SER A 35 16.49 41.84 -21.66
N GLN A 36 17.35 42.80 -21.56
CA GLN A 36 18.45 42.82 -20.61
C GLN A 36 17.91 43.15 -19.22
N TYR A 37 18.02 42.24 -18.32
CA TYR A 37 17.80 42.52 -16.88
C TYR A 37 19.08 43.17 -16.33
N ARG A 38 19.02 44.46 -15.99
CA ARG A 38 20.00 45.14 -15.17
C ARG A 38 19.73 44.82 -13.70
N PHE A 39 20.68 44.15 -13.05
CA PHE A 39 20.71 44.05 -11.60
C PHE A 39 21.06 45.41 -10.99
N LEU A 40 20.17 46.01 -10.23
CA LEU A 40 20.45 47.14 -9.34
C LEU A 40 21.03 46.61 -8.04
N HIS A 41 22.35 46.81 -7.86
CA HIS A 41 23.00 46.65 -6.59
C HIS A 41 22.60 47.84 -5.67
N ALA A 42 21.74 47.59 -4.69
CA ALA A 42 21.54 48.49 -3.58
C ALA A 42 22.53 48.14 -2.50
N THR A 43 23.53 48.98 -2.31
CA THR A 43 24.45 48.95 -1.15
C THR A 43 23.67 49.40 0.08
N VAL A 44 23.27 48.46 0.93
CA VAL A 44 22.77 48.75 2.27
C VAL A 44 23.93 48.74 3.24
N SER A 45 24.27 49.90 3.79
CA SER A 45 25.22 50.06 4.87
C SER A 45 24.73 49.35 6.14
N ARG A 46 25.51 48.40 6.66
CA ARG A 46 25.24 47.70 7.91
C ARG A 46 25.43 48.62 9.13
N PRO A 47 24.50 48.65 10.10
CA PRO A 47 24.80 49.19 11.44
C PRO A 47 25.68 48.19 12.20
N LYS A 48 26.60 48.71 13.00
CA LYS A 48 27.49 47.93 13.87
C LYS A 48 26.66 47.10 14.86
N SER A 49 26.91 45.78 14.88
CA SER A 49 26.24 44.79 15.71
C SER A 49 26.58 44.99 17.19
N GLN A 50 25.53 45.00 18.01
CA GLN A 50 25.61 44.54 19.38
C GLN A 50 25.79 43.01 19.35
N SER A 51 26.72 42.49 20.17
CA SER A 51 27.02 41.08 20.30
C SER A 51 25.76 40.29 20.65
N ALA A 52 25.35 39.39 19.76
CA ALA A 52 24.29 38.41 20.02
C ALA A 52 24.72 37.47 21.15
N PRO A 53 23.80 37.00 21.99
CA PRO A 53 24.11 36.04 23.04
C PRO A 53 24.61 34.73 22.39
N VAL A 54 25.68 34.19 22.97
CA VAL A 54 26.29 32.92 22.55
C VAL A 54 25.21 31.82 22.53
N PRO A 55 24.99 31.15 21.41
CA PRO A 55 24.02 30.07 21.35
C PRO A 55 24.39 28.96 22.35
N ARG A 56 23.43 28.49 23.11
CA ARG A 56 23.63 27.32 23.98
C ARG A 56 24.00 26.11 23.13
N PRO A 57 24.99 25.32 23.52
CA PRO A 57 25.36 24.13 22.76
C PRO A 57 24.15 23.19 22.62
N VAL A 58 23.76 22.92 21.39
CA VAL A 58 22.72 21.95 21.07
C VAL A 58 23.37 20.57 21.19
N PRO A 59 22.74 19.58 21.88
CA PRO A 59 23.29 18.24 21.99
C PRO A 59 23.53 17.62 20.60
N LEU A 60 24.69 16.98 20.40
CA LEU A 60 25.11 16.38 19.13
C LEU A 60 24.06 15.39 18.57
N SER A 61 23.31 14.73 19.45
CA SER A 61 22.19 13.85 19.09
C SER A 61 21.04 14.56 18.34
N ARG A 62 20.96 15.89 18.40
CA ARG A 62 19.99 16.68 17.62
C ARG A 62 20.56 17.23 16.30
N LEU A 63 21.89 17.35 16.19
CA LEU A 63 22.56 17.89 15.01
C LEU A 63 22.92 16.80 14.00
N THR A 64 23.41 15.64 14.47
CA THR A 64 23.88 14.54 13.60
C THR A 64 22.82 13.93 12.69
N ASP A 65 21.56 13.95 13.11
CA ASP A 65 20.54 13.18 12.44
C ASP A 65 19.73 13.96 11.39
N SER A 66 19.65 15.30 11.50
CA SER A 66 18.93 16.12 10.51
C SER A 66 19.76 16.36 9.25
N PHE A 67 21.10 16.28 9.32
CA PHE A 67 22.01 16.53 8.21
C PHE A 67 22.32 15.29 7.36
N LEU A 68 22.03 14.10 7.89
CA LEU A 68 22.35 12.84 7.23
C LEU A 68 21.15 12.23 6.48
N ASP A 69 19.95 12.79 6.63
CA ASP A 69 18.77 12.31 5.93
C ASP A 69 18.75 12.87 4.49
N GLY A 70 18.89 11.97 3.51
CA GLY A 70 18.73 12.29 2.09
C GLY A 70 19.92 12.95 1.39
N THR A 71 21.06 13.16 2.07
CA THR A 71 22.25 13.77 1.46
C THR A 71 23.15 12.70 0.86
N SER A 72 23.54 12.86 -0.41
CA SER A 72 24.48 11.94 -1.05
C SER A 72 25.86 11.99 -0.35
N SER A 73 26.56 10.84 -0.31
CA SER A 73 27.89 10.74 0.25
C SER A 73 28.86 11.76 -0.39
N VAL A 74 28.73 11.98 -1.69
CA VAL A 74 29.55 12.96 -2.45
C VAL A 74 29.38 14.38 -1.94
N TYR A 75 28.15 14.80 -1.64
CA TYR A 75 27.90 16.16 -1.11
C TYR A 75 28.51 16.35 0.29
N LEU A 76 28.44 15.35 1.16
CA LEU A 76 29.06 15.37 2.47
C LEU A 76 30.60 15.44 2.38
N GLU A 77 31.20 14.69 1.45
CA GLU A 77 32.65 14.75 1.19
C GLU A 77 33.08 16.10 0.65
N GLU A 78 32.31 16.71 -0.25
CA GLU A 78 32.59 18.06 -0.76
C GLU A 78 32.49 19.09 0.34
N LEU A 79 31.49 19.03 1.21
CA LEU A 79 31.37 19.92 2.36
C LEU A 79 32.53 19.73 3.36
N GLN A 80 32.92 18.49 3.62
CA GLN A 80 34.04 18.20 4.49
C GLN A 80 35.37 18.76 3.91
N ARG A 81 35.65 18.53 2.63
CA ARG A 81 36.83 19.07 1.94
C ARG A 81 36.86 20.60 1.96
N ALA A 82 35.69 21.22 1.72
CA ALA A 82 35.55 22.65 1.78
C ALA A 82 35.82 23.17 3.20
N TRP A 83 35.28 22.54 4.23
CA TRP A 83 35.50 22.90 5.63
C TRP A 83 36.96 22.69 6.08
N GLU A 84 37.61 21.61 5.64
CA GLU A 84 39.02 21.33 5.93
C GLU A 84 39.96 22.40 5.31
N GLN A 85 39.60 22.94 4.15
CA GLN A 85 40.34 24.01 3.48
C GLN A 85 40.08 25.38 4.12
N ASP A 86 38.82 25.70 4.41
CA ASP A 86 38.40 26.92 5.09
C ASP A 86 37.08 26.66 5.86
N PRO A 87 37.10 26.61 7.19
CA PRO A 87 35.91 26.44 8.01
C PRO A 87 34.79 27.46 7.75
N ASN A 88 35.10 28.62 7.16
CA ASN A 88 34.09 29.60 6.80
C ASN A 88 33.42 29.35 5.42
N SER A 89 33.89 28.36 4.69
CA SER A 89 33.36 28.00 3.37
C SER A 89 32.02 27.22 3.46
N VAL A 90 31.67 26.71 4.63
CA VAL A 90 30.40 26.00 4.91
C VAL A 90 29.51 26.86 5.81
N ASP A 91 28.23 26.59 5.86
CA ASP A 91 27.32 27.29 6.76
C ASP A 91 27.64 26.98 8.24
N GLU A 92 27.14 27.85 9.14
CA GLU A 92 27.40 27.75 10.59
C GLU A 92 26.96 26.40 11.18
N SER A 93 25.97 25.78 10.63
CA SER A 93 25.45 24.48 11.10
C SER A 93 26.42 23.34 10.77
N TRP A 94 27.03 23.36 9.59
CA TRP A 94 28.07 22.42 9.18
C TRP A 94 29.39 22.67 9.91
N ASP A 95 29.79 23.93 10.10
CA ASP A 95 31.00 24.27 10.90
C ASP A 95 30.81 23.76 12.34
N ASN A 96 29.67 24.01 12.95
CA ASN A 96 29.35 23.49 14.28
C ASN A 96 29.33 21.95 14.32
N PHE A 97 28.79 21.30 13.30
CA PHE A 97 28.82 19.85 13.17
C PHE A 97 30.25 19.32 13.14
N PHE A 98 31.09 19.81 12.22
CA PHE A 98 32.49 19.36 12.08
C PHE A 98 33.33 19.68 13.32
N ARG A 99 33.23 20.86 13.91
CA ARG A 99 33.93 21.23 15.13
C ARG A 99 33.53 20.38 16.34
N ASN A 100 32.25 20.13 16.54
CA ASN A 100 31.79 19.30 17.65
C ASN A 100 32.22 17.85 17.48
N PHE A 101 32.18 17.35 16.25
CA PHE A 101 32.62 15.99 15.91
C PHE A 101 34.14 15.83 16.19
N VAL A 102 34.95 16.75 15.75
CA VAL A 102 36.41 16.81 16.02
C VAL A 102 36.68 17.02 17.52
N GLY A 103 35.91 17.92 18.16
CA GLY A 103 36.11 18.26 19.58
C GLY A 103 35.79 17.12 20.55
N GLN A 104 34.72 16.32 20.29
CA GLN A 104 34.39 15.17 21.13
C GLN A 104 35.41 14.02 21.00
N ALA A 105 35.95 13.83 19.81
CA ALA A 105 36.99 12.83 19.61
C ALA A 105 38.33 13.25 20.23
N ALA A 106 38.64 14.54 20.27
CA ALA A 106 39.86 15.09 20.93
C ALA A 106 39.81 14.98 22.47
N THR A 107 38.62 14.85 23.07
CA THR A 107 38.44 14.67 24.53
C THR A 107 38.53 13.22 25.00
N SER A 108 38.57 12.25 24.10
CA SER A 108 38.73 10.82 24.43
C SER A 108 40.22 10.45 24.40
N PRO A 109 40.81 9.95 25.48
CA PRO A 109 42.22 9.61 25.52
C PRO A 109 42.57 8.53 24.47
N GLY A 110 43.47 8.83 23.54
CA GLY A 110 43.97 7.90 22.51
C GLY A 110 43.33 7.99 21.13
N ILE A 111 42.41 8.95 20.87
CA ILE A 111 41.82 9.14 19.55
C ILE A 111 42.54 10.27 18.82
N SER A 112 43.14 9.96 17.65
CA SER A 112 43.82 10.92 16.80
C SER A 112 42.86 11.56 15.79
N GLY A 113 43.20 12.73 15.22
CA GLY A 113 42.41 13.34 14.13
C GLY A 113 42.27 12.41 12.92
N GLN A 114 43.23 11.55 12.65
CA GLN A 114 43.19 10.55 11.59
C GLN A 114 42.13 9.48 11.88
N THR A 115 41.97 9.06 13.13
CA THR A 115 40.94 8.09 13.55
C THR A 115 39.53 8.63 13.33
N ILE A 116 39.34 9.94 13.49
CA ILE A 116 38.08 10.65 13.26
C ILE A 116 37.72 10.62 11.78
N GLN A 117 38.69 10.98 10.93
CA GLN A 117 38.49 11.00 9.48
C GLN A 117 38.15 9.60 8.91
N GLU A 118 38.86 8.58 9.40
CA GLU A 118 38.60 7.21 9.04
C GLU A 118 37.19 6.74 9.51
N SER A 119 36.77 7.16 10.70
CA SER A 119 35.42 6.88 11.21
C SER A 119 34.34 7.57 10.37
N MET A 120 34.58 8.81 9.88
CA MET A 120 33.65 9.49 8.97
C MET A 120 33.51 8.75 7.65
N ARG A 121 34.59 8.31 7.04
CA ARG A 121 34.59 7.52 5.79
C ARG A 121 33.79 6.22 5.98
N LEU A 122 33.98 5.55 7.11
CA LEU A 122 33.22 4.35 7.46
C LEU A 122 31.72 4.64 7.63
N LEU A 123 31.35 5.77 8.24
CA LEU A 123 29.95 6.18 8.34
C LEU A 123 29.32 6.37 6.96
N LEU A 124 30.00 7.02 6.05
CA LEU A 124 29.53 7.22 4.67
C LEU A 124 29.30 5.87 3.97
N LEU A 125 30.22 4.93 4.14
CA LEU A 125 30.07 3.57 3.60
C LEU A 125 28.86 2.84 4.21
N VAL A 126 28.67 2.90 5.53
CA VAL A 126 27.47 2.34 6.20
C VAL A 126 26.20 2.94 5.64
N ARG A 127 26.22 4.28 5.45
CA ARG A 127 25.09 5.01 4.89
C ARG A 127 24.77 4.59 3.45
N ALA A 128 25.80 4.38 2.64
CA ALA A 128 25.63 3.87 1.28
C ALA A 128 24.89 2.52 1.27
N TYR A 129 25.23 1.60 2.17
CA TYR A 129 24.51 0.33 2.30
C TYR A 129 23.06 0.53 2.74
N GLN A 130 22.78 1.48 3.64
CA GLN A 130 21.41 1.80 4.06
C GLN A 130 20.56 2.36 2.92
N VAL A 131 21.17 3.15 2.02
CA VAL A 131 20.49 3.80 0.88
C VAL A 131 20.42 2.89 -0.34
N TYR A 132 21.51 2.22 -0.70
CA TYR A 132 21.67 1.51 -1.97
C TYR A 132 21.77 -0.02 -1.84
N GLY A 133 21.86 -0.56 -0.62
CA GLY A 133 22.07 -1.99 -0.40
C GLY A 133 21.00 -2.87 -1.08
N HIS A 134 19.76 -2.38 -1.20
CA HIS A 134 18.68 -3.07 -1.92
C HIS A 134 18.99 -3.31 -3.41
N MET A 135 19.85 -2.50 -4.02
CA MET A 135 20.25 -2.67 -5.43
C MET A 135 21.20 -3.86 -5.62
N LYS A 136 21.97 -4.21 -4.58
CA LYS A 136 22.85 -5.39 -4.54
C LYS A 136 22.15 -6.64 -4.00
N ALA A 137 20.94 -6.50 -3.43
CA ALA A 137 20.19 -7.62 -2.86
C ALA A 137 19.80 -8.66 -3.93
N LYS A 138 19.78 -9.93 -3.54
CA LYS A 138 19.48 -11.07 -4.40
C LYS A 138 17.96 -11.26 -4.56
N LEU A 139 17.31 -10.35 -5.28
CA LEU A 139 15.86 -10.28 -5.34
C LEU A 139 15.25 -11.13 -6.44
N ASP A 140 15.86 -11.19 -7.64
CA ASP A 140 15.31 -11.94 -8.76
C ASP A 140 15.61 -13.45 -8.64
N PRO A 141 14.58 -14.30 -8.44
CA PRO A 141 14.77 -15.75 -8.38
C PRO A 141 15.26 -16.37 -9.70
N LEU A 142 15.03 -15.70 -10.83
CA LEU A 142 15.43 -16.18 -12.14
C LEU A 142 16.85 -15.74 -12.55
N GLY A 143 17.40 -14.72 -11.87
CA GLY A 143 18.71 -14.14 -12.19
C GLY A 143 18.78 -13.54 -13.60
N LEU A 144 17.68 -13.02 -14.12
CA LEU A 144 17.60 -12.43 -15.46
C LEU A 144 17.80 -10.92 -15.48
N GLU A 145 17.63 -10.28 -14.34
CA GLU A 145 17.80 -8.85 -14.20
C GLU A 145 19.26 -8.53 -13.83
N GLU A 146 20.00 -7.96 -14.78
CA GLU A 146 21.30 -7.35 -14.51
C GLU A 146 21.06 -5.93 -13.96
N ARG A 147 21.29 -5.74 -12.67
CA ARG A 147 21.26 -4.43 -12.03
C ARG A 147 22.67 -3.88 -11.91
N PRO A 148 22.91 -2.64 -12.34
CA PRO A 148 24.18 -1.97 -12.01
C PRO A 148 24.29 -1.83 -10.50
N ILE A 149 25.36 -2.36 -9.93
CA ILE A 149 25.67 -2.16 -8.52
C ILE A 149 26.29 -0.76 -8.39
N PRO A 150 25.76 0.13 -7.53
CA PRO A 150 26.31 1.44 -7.32
C PRO A 150 27.76 1.36 -6.80
N ASP A 151 28.63 2.19 -7.35
CA ASP A 151 30.02 2.31 -6.91
C ASP A 151 30.11 2.74 -5.43
N ASP A 152 29.09 3.43 -4.92
CA ASP A 152 28.93 3.79 -3.50
C ASP A 152 29.01 2.60 -2.54
N LEU A 153 28.77 1.38 -3.00
CA LEU A 153 28.89 0.16 -2.18
C LEU A 153 30.30 -0.43 -2.17
N ASP A 154 31.24 0.16 -2.93
CA ASP A 154 32.64 -0.27 -2.96
C ASP A 154 33.42 0.44 -1.85
N PRO A 155 34.01 -0.27 -0.86
CA PRO A 155 34.87 0.32 0.16
C PRO A 155 36.05 1.12 -0.40
N ALA A 156 36.52 0.79 -1.62
CA ALA A 156 37.62 1.49 -2.26
C ALA A 156 37.29 2.96 -2.56
N LEU A 157 36.02 3.29 -2.84
CA LEU A 157 35.58 4.67 -3.03
C LEU A 157 35.83 5.55 -1.80
N TYR A 158 35.79 4.96 -0.61
CA TYR A 158 36.02 5.60 0.67
C TYR A 158 37.51 5.52 1.13
N GLY A 159 38.39 5.03 0.25
CA GLY A 159 39.80 4.88 0.51
C GLY A 159 40.18 3.71 1.41
N PHE A 160 39.31 2.71 1.54
CA PHE A 160 39.64 1.45 2.20
C PHE A 160 40.18 0.44 1.19
N THR A 161 41.17 -0.30 1.64
CA THR A 161 41.89 -1.30 0.83
C THR A 161 41.76 -2.68 1.47
N GLU A 162 42.19 -3.72 0.76
CA GLU A 162 42.25 -5.09 1.31
C GLU A 162 43.06 -5.16 2.63
N SER A 163 44.12 -4.32 2.79
CA SER A 163 44.92 -4.24 4.02
C SER A 163 44.14 -3.68 5.20
N ASP A 164 43.06 -2.95 4.98
CA ASP A 164 42.23 -2.34 6.04
C ASP A 164 41.16 -3.27 6.58
N LEU A 165 40.87 -4.41 5.92
CA LEU A 165 39.78 -5.29 6.28
C LEU A 165 39.85 -5.83 7.70
N ASP A 166 41.06 -6.13 8.20
CA ASP A 166 41.27 -6.66 9.55
C ASP A 166 41.66 -5.58 10.56
N ARG A 167 41.72 -4.30 10.14
CA ARG A 167 41.88 -3.17 11.03
C ARG A 167 40.61 -2.92 11.84
N GLU A 168 40.84 -2.49 13.06
CA GLU A 168 39.78 -2.11 14.00
C GLU A 168 39.41 -0.64 13.83
N PHE A 169 38.11 -0.36 13.80
CA PHE A 169 37.52 0.97 13.69
C PHE A 169 36.66 1.25 14.90
N PHE A 170 36.71 2.47 15.38
CA PHE A 170 35.91 2.91 16.50
C PHE A 170 34.55 3.39 15.98
N VAL A 171 33.48 2.65 16.28
CA VAL A 171 32.10 2.92 15.88
C VAL A 171 31.24 3.51 17.01
N GLY A 172 31.80 3.59 18.22
CA GLY A 172 31.06 3.99 19.43
C GLY A 172 30.72 5.48 19.54
N VAL A 173 31.23 6.35 18.65
CA VAL A 173 30.87 7.79 18.61
C VAL A 173 29.45 7.98 18.07
N TRP A 174 29.00 7.05 17.26
CA TRP A 174 27.73 7.18 16.58
C TRP A 174 26.63 6.51 17.41
N ARG A 175 25.82 7.31 18.04
CA ARG A 175 24.56 6.83 18.68
C ARG A 175 23.52 6.52 17.60
N ILE A 176 23.91 5.72 16.59
CA ILE A 176 23.04 5.26 15.53
C ILE A 176 22.39 4.00 16.06
N SER A 177 21.07 3.87 15.89
CA SER A 177 20.35 2.63 16.16
C SER A 177 20.86 1.50 15.25
N GLY A 178 20.67 0.25 15.65
CA GLY A 178 21.11 -0.93 14.91
C GLY A 178 22.38 -1.56 15.46
N PHE A 179 23.08 -2.39 14.68
CA PHE A 179 24.20 -3.20 15.15
C PHE A 179 25.43 -2.39 15.58
N LEU A 180 25.56 -1.16 15.11
CA LEU A 180 26.62 -0.25 15.53
C LEU A 180 26.40 0.31 16.94
N SER A 181 25.20 0.18 17.48
CA SER A 181 24.87 0.57 18.86
C SER A 181 25.16 -0.52 19.90
N GLU A 182 25.51 -1.75 19.46
CA GLU A 182 25.86 -2.86 20.36
C GLU A 182 27.09 -2.51 21.23
N ASN A 183 27.23 -3.13 22.41
CA ASN A 183 28.27 -2.88 23.41
C ASN A 183 29.71 -3.17 22.97
N ARG A 184 29.98 -3.17 21.66
CA ARG A 184 31.31 -3.32 21.08
C ARG A 184 31.68 -2.08 20.28
N PRO A 185 32.24 -1.06 20.93
CA PRO A 185 32.57 0.20 20.26
C PRO A 185 33.69 0.07 19.22
N VAL A 186 34.38 -1.06 19.19
CA VAL A 186 35.48 -1.34 18.24
C VAL A 186 35.14 -2.61 17.47
N GLN A 187 35.16 -2.53 16.13
CA GLN A 187 34.89 -3.64 15.23
C GLN A 187 35.85 -3.58 14.03
N THR A 188 36.19 -4.74 13.45
CA THR A 188 36.98 -4.78 12.22
C THR A 188 36.11 -4.40 11.01
N LEU A 189 36.72 -3.79 9.99
CA LEU A 189 36.01 -3.43 8.74
C LEU A 189 35.37 -4.68 8.11
N ARG A 190 36.06 -5.81 8.11
CA ARG A 190 35.53 -7.10 7.62
C ARG A 190 34.23 -7.51 8.34
N ALA A 191 34.18 -7.36 9.66
CA ALA A 191 32.99 -7.68 10.45
C ALA A 191 31.82 -6.74 10.12
N ILE A 192 32.10 -5.45 9.97
CA ILE A 192 31.13 -4.42 9.60
C ILE A 192 30.56 -4.71 8.21
N LEU A 193 31.43 -4.87 7.20
CA LEU A 193 31.02 -5.18 5.82
C LEU A 193 30.17 -6.46 5.76
N LYS A 194 30.62 -7.54 6.42
CA LYS A 194 29.84 -8.78 6.49
C LYS A 194 28.44 -8.56 7.06
N ARG A 195 28.34 -7.70 8.07
CA ARG A 195 27.06 -7.40 8.70
C ARG A 195 26.17 -6.58 7.79
N LEU A 196 26.71 -5.55 7.13
CA LEU A 196 26.00 -4.72 6.15
C LEU A 196 25.47 -5.58 4.98
N GLU A 197 26.33 -6.45 4.43
CA GLU A 197 25.94 -7.40 3.38
C GLU A 197 24.77 -8.31 3.83
N GLN A 198 24.86 -8.85 5.05
CA GLN A 198 23.81 -9.70 5.59
C GLN A 198 22.48 -8.95 5.79
N SER A 199 22.53 -7.68 6.24
CA SER A 199 21.35 -6.88 6.55
C SER A 199 20.68 -6.32 5.30
N TYR A 200 21.46 -5.85 4.31
CA TYR A 200 20.95 -5.04 3.20
C TYR A 200 21.06 -5.70 1.82
N CYS A 201 21.93 -6.69 1.66
CA CYS A 201 22.24 -7.31 0.35
C CYS A 201 21.84 -8.80 0.30
N GLY A 202 21.03 -9.27 1.25
CA GLY A 202 20.52 -10.63 1.30
C GLY A 202 19.36 -10.87 0.34
N ASN A 203 18.41 -11.73 0.75
CA ASN A 203 17.19 -12.02 -0.01
C ASN A 203 16.07 -11.00 0.23
N ILE A 204 16.34 -9.97 1.03
CA ILE A 204 15.44 -8.83 1.25
C ILE A 204 16.23 -7.54 0.99
N GLY A 205 15.66 -6.66 0.18
CA GLY A 205 16.11 -5.29 -0.04
C GLY A 205 15.14 -4.33 0.62
N TYR A 206 15.66 -3.35 1.34
CA TYR A 206 14.85 -2.39 2.10
C TYR A 206 15.01 -0.99 1.54
N GLU A 207 13.90 -0.37 1.17
CA GLU A 207 13.85 1.05 0.83
C GLU A 207 13.09 1.82 1.91
N TYR A 208 13.78 2.62 2.70
CA TYR A 208 13.19 3.42 3.78
C TYR A 208 13.88 4.78 3.98
N MET A 209 15.02 5.00 3.32
CA MET A 209 15.82 6.22 3.49
C MET A 209 15.20 7.46 2.82
N HIS A 210 14.10 7.31 2.08
CA HIS A 210 13.25 8.38 1.57
C HIS A 210 12.24 8.90 2.61
N ILE A 211 12.14 8.25 3.77
CA ILE A 211 11.25 8.65 4.87
C ILE A 211 11.94 9.75 5.67
N ALA A 212 11.32 10.94 5.74
CA ALA A 212 11.88 12.07 6.46
C ALA A 212 11.78 11.95 8.00
N ASP A 213 10.92 11.07 8.49
CA ASP A 213 10.70 10.84 9.93
C ASP A 213 11.82 9.98 10.51
N ARG A 214 12.64 10.59 11.36
CA ARG A 214 13.80 9.97 12.01
C ARG A 214 13.42 8.78 12.89
N GLU A 215 12.34 8.88 13.66
CA GLU A 215 11.91 7.81 14.58
C GLU A 215 11.53 6.56 13.78
N LYS A 216 10.82 6.74 12.69
CA LYS A 216 10.47 5.69 11.74
C LYS A 216 11.68 5.02 11.10
N CYS A 217 12.64 5.83 10.65
CA CYS A 217 13.90 5.30 10.08
C CYS A 217 14.71 4.52 11.12
N ASN A 218 14.83 5.02 12.34
CA ASN A 218 15.55 4.35 13.41
C ASN A 218 14.89 3.02 13.79
N TRP A 219 13.57 3.00 13.90
CA TRP A 219 12.83 1.77 14.19
C TRP A 219 13.07 0.69 13.12
N LEU A 220 13.01 1.06 11.83
CA LEU A 220 13.33 0.14 10.74
C LEU A 220 14.77 -0.35 10.81
N ARG A 221 15.71 0.56 11.04
CA ARG A 221 17.13 0.21 11.15
C ARG A 221 17.37 -0.80 12.27
N ASP A 222 16.78 -0.59 13.44
CA ASP A 222 16.86 -1.54 14.55
C ASP A 222 16.33 -2.92 14.16
N LYS A 223 15.24 -2.99 13.40
CA LYS A 223 14.66 -4.25 12.93
C LYS A 223 15.52 -4.93 11.86
N ILE A 224 16.05 -4.18 10.92
CA ILE A 224 16.85 -4.68 9.79
C ILE A 224 18.24 -5.12 10.27
N GLU A 225 18.86 -4.34 11.14
CA GLU A 225 20.24 -4.55 11.58
C GLU A 225 20.35 -5.50 12.79
N THR A 226 19.25 -6.03 13.30
CA THR A 226 19.25 -7.04 14.35
C THR A 226 19.94 -8.34 13.87
N PRO A 227 20.80 -8.97 14.69
CA PRO A 227 21.68 -10.07 14.26
C PRO A 227 21.00 -11.29 13.64
N THR A 228 19.75 -11.53 13.93
CA THR A 228 19.05 -12.78 13.58
C THR A 228 17.56 -12.59 13.32
N PRO A 229 17.17 -11.77 12.33
CA PRO A 229 15.76 -11.49 12.08
C PRO A 229 14.95 -12.73 11.68
N THR A 230 15.58 -13.78 11.19
CA THR A 230 14.93 -14.97 10.60
C THR A 230 15.25 -16.30 11.32
N GLN A 231 15.62 -16.27 12.59
CA GLN A 231 15.78 -17.53 13.37
C GLN A 231 14.42 -18.07 13.80
N TYR A 232 13.78 -18.80 12.92
CA TYR A 232 12.57 -19.52 13.26
C TYR A 232 12.87 -20.84 13.98
N THR A 233 12.05 -21.17 14.98
CA THR A 233 12.10 -22.48 15.64
C THR A 233 11.75 -23.61 14.67
N ARG A 234 12.22 -24.82 14.93
CA ARG A 234 11.85 -26.02 14.15
C ARG A 234 10.33 -26.13 13.95
N GLN A 235 9.56 -26.01 15.03
CA GLN A 235 8.10 -26.10 14.96
C GLN A 235 7.49 -25.03 14.05
N ARG A 236 8.04 -23.83 14.03
CA ARG A 236 7.56 -22.76 13.15
C ARG A 236 7.90 -23.06 11.68
N ARG A 237 9.08 -23.59 11.41
CA ARG A 237 9.48 -24.04 10.07
C ARG A 237 8.59 -25.15 9.53
N GLU A 238 8.22 -26.10 10.40
CA GLU A 238 7.26 -27.16 10.05
C GLU A 238 5.88 -26.57 9.66
N VAL A 239 5.40 -25.56 10.36
CA VAL A 239 4.15 -24.85 10.04
C VAL A 239 4.26 -24.09 8.71
N ILE A 240 5.37 -23.41 8.46
CA ILE A 240 5.62 -22.71 7.19
C ILE A 240 5.66 -23.73 6.04
N LEU A 241 6.34 -24.85 6.22
CA LEU A 241 6.41 -25.94 5.24
C LEU A 241 5.02 -26.53 4.94
N ASP A 242 4.22 -26.84 5.96
CA ASP A 242 2.83 -27.33 5.79
C ASP A 242 2.01 -26.34 4.93
N ARG A 243 2.09 -25.05 5.22
CA ARG A 243 1.38 -24.01 4.47
C ARG A 243 1.87 -23.88 3.01
N LEU A 244 3.16 -24.03 2.79
CA LEU A 244 3.74 -23.99 1.44
C LEU A 244 3.36 -25.25 0.63
N ILE A 245 3.36 -26.42 1.27
CA ILE A 245 2.87 -27.67 0.65
C ILE A 245 1.39 -27.52 0.26
N TRP A 246 0.54 -26.99 1.15
CA TRP A 246 -0.86 -26.73 0.83
C TRP A 246 -1.03 -25.80 -0.38
N SER A 247 -0.27 -24.71 -0.43
CA SER A 247 -0.30 -23.75 -1.54
C SER A 247 0.07 -24.42 -2.86
N THR A 248 1.17 -25.14 -2.88
CA THR A 248 1.71 -25.80 -4.09
C THR A 248 0.82 -26.98 -4.54
N GLN A 249 0.40 -27.84 -3.62
CA GLN A 249 -0.43 -29.01 -3.96
C GLN A 249 -1.83 -28.61 -4.43
N PHE A 250 -2.37 -27.49 -3.92
CA PHE A 250 -3.64 -26.96 -4.40
C PHE A 250 -3.57 -26.56 -5.88
N GLU A 251 -2.53 -25.82 -6.28
CA GLU A 251 -2.33 -25.45 -7.68
C GLU A 251 -2.12 -26.68 -8.58
N ASN A 252 -1.25 -27.59 -8.15
CA ASN A 252 -0.98 -28.84 -8.87
C ASN A 252 -2.25 -29.68 -9.05
N PHE A 253 -3.08 -29.74 -8.01
CA PHE A 253 -4.35 -30.48 -8.04
C PHE A 253 -5.33 -29.87 -9.04
N LEU A 254 -5.48 -28.54 -9.02
CA LEU A 254 -6.33 -27.85 -9.98
C LEU A 254 -5.82 -28.01 -11.40
N ALA A 255 -4.49 -27.94 -11.61
CA ALA A 255 -3.87 -28.15 -12.91
C ALA A 255 -4.14 -29.56 -13.46
N ALA A 256 -4.07 -30.58 -12.62
CA ALA A 256 -4.29 -31.97 -13.02
C ALA A 256 -5.77 -32.26 -13.32
N LYS A 257 -6.72 -31.62 -12.61
CA LYS A 257 -8.16 -31.89 -12.77
C LYS A 257 -8.82 -31.03 -13.85
N TRP A 258 -8.35 -29.80 -14.06
CA TRP A 258 -8.96 -28.83 -14.98
C TRP A 258 -7.90 -28.15 -15.86
N THR A 259 -7.25 -28.94 -16.71
CA THR A 259 -6.13 -28.54 -17.56
C THR A 259 -6.41 -27.37 -18.50
N ALA A 260 -7.65 -27.34 -19.06
CA ALA A 260 -8.08 -26.30 -20.00
C ALA A 260 -8.91 -25.17 -19.39
N ALA A 261 -9.09 -25.15 -18.06
CA ALA A 261 -9.87 -24.10 -17.42
C ALA A 261 -8.97 -22.94 -16.99
N LYS A 262 -9.43 -21.71 -17.18
CA LYS A 262 -8.76 -20.54 -16.62
C LYS A 262 -8.81 -20.57 -15.10
N ARG A 263 -7.66 -20.51 -14.45
CA ARG A 263 -7.48 -20.56 -13.00
C ARG A 263 -6.74 -19.34 -12.48
N PHE A 264 -5.90 -18.73 -13.31
CA PHE A 264 -4.97 -17.67 -12.95
C PHE A 264 -4.14 -18.05 -11.71
N GLY A 265 -3.45 -19.17 -11.83
CA GLY A 265 -2.74 -19.80 -10.71
C GLY A 265 -1.62 -18.96 -10.13
N LEU A 266 -1.20 -19.38 -8.94
CA LEU A 266 -0.17 -18.71 -8.14
C LEU A 266 1.22 -19.31 -8.37
N GLU A 267 1.35 -20.28 -9.27
CA GLU A 267 2.60 -21.03 -9.50
C GLU A 267 3.78 -20.10 -9.86
N GLY A 268 4.80 -20.18 -9.05
CA GLY A 268 5.97 -19.27 -9.04
C GLY A 268 5.94 -18.21 -7.96
N CYS A 269 4.84 -18.08 -7.18
CA CYS A 269 4.72 -17.22 -6.00
C CYS A 269 3.95 -17.91 -4.86
N GLU A 270 4.08 -19.21 -4.70
CA GLU A 270 3.35 -20.01 -3.70
C GLU A 270 3.65 -19.55 -2.26
N THR A 271 4.78 -18.90 -2.04
CA THR A 271 5.25 -18.34 -0.77
C THR A 271 4.37 -17.19 -0.25
N LEU A 272 3.55 -16.56 -1.11
CA LEU A 272 2.53 -15.59 -0.70
C LEU A 272 1.61 -16.18 0.38
N ILE A 273 1.21 -17.44 0.27
CA ILE A 273 0.25 -18.07 1.19
C ILE A 273 0.80 -18.20 2.63
N PRO A 274 1.99 -18.79 2.88
CA PRO A 274 2.58 -18.74 4.21
C PRO A 274 2.87 -17.32 4.68
N GLY A 275 3.36 -16.42 3.81
CA GLY A 275 3.60 -15.02 4.15
C GLY A 275 2.34 -14.33 4.70
N MET A 276 1.23 -14.38 3.97
CA MET A 276 -0.05 -13.82 4.41
C MET A 276 -0.53 -14.42 5.75
N LYS A 277 -0.42 -15.74 5.90
CA LYS A 277 -0.94 -16.42 7.10
C LYS A 277 -0.12 -16.06 8.35
N GLU A 278 1.20 -15.93 8.24
CA GLU A 278 2.06 -15.47 9.34
C GLU A 278 1.83 -13.99 9.65
N MET A 279 1.68 -13.15 8.62
CA MET A 279 1.30 -11.73 8.78
C MET A 279 -0.01 -11.58 9.57
N PHE A 280 -1.02 -12.39 9.26
CA PHE A 280 -2.31 -12.33 9.97
C PHE A 280 -2.22 -12.84 11.41
N ASP A 281 -1.41 -13.87 11.66
CA ASP A 281 -1.13 -14.33 13.01
C ASP A 281 -0.43 -13.23 13.82
N ARG A 282 0.59 -12.57 13.21
CA ARG A 282 1.29 -11.43 13.84
C ARG A 282 0.37 -10.23 14.07
N SER A 283 -0.47 -9.89 13.09
CA SER A 283 -1.45 -8.81 13.23
C SER A 283 -2.42 -9.04 14.38
N ALA A 284 -2.91 -10.25 14.54
CA ALA A 284 -3.79 -10.61 15.66
C ALA A 284 -3.06 -10.54 17.02
N ASP A 285 -1.78 -10.90 17.06
CA ASP A 285 -0.96 -10.74 18.28
C ASP A 285 -0.82 -9.26 18.65
N LEU A 286 -0.76 -8.37 17.64
CA LEU A 286 -0.70 -6.92 17.78
C LEU A 286 -2.07 -6.24 17.99
N GLY A 287 -3.15 -7.00 18.13
CA GLY A 287 -4.48 -6.48 18.48
C GLY A 287 -5.45 -6.29 17.30
N VAL A 288 -5.09 -6.71 16.08
CA VAL A 288 -6.02 -6.67 14.94
C VAL A 288 -7.08 -7.76 15.10
N GLU A 289 -8.35 -7.36 15.00
CA GLU A 289 -9.53 -8.24 15.12
C GLU A 289 -10.13 -8.58 13.74
N SER A 290 -9.96 -7.69 12.74
CA SER A 290 -10.54 -7.87 11.41
C SER A 290 -9.62 -7.35 10.30
N ILE A 291 -9.53 -8.13 9.21
CA ILE A 291 -8.79 -7.77 8.00
C ILE A 291 -9.71 -7.79 6.80
N VAL A 292 -9.71 -6.70 6.03
CA VAL A 292 -10.39 -6.60 4.73
C VAL A 292 -9.35 -6.78 3.64
N ILE A 293 -9.54 -7.77 2.76
CA ILE A 293 -8.58 -8.14 1.73
C ILE A 293 -9.15 -7.79 0.35
N GLY A 294 -8.38 -7.09 -0.47
CA GLY A 294 -8.61 -6.90 -1.90
C GLY A 294 -7.51 -7.54 -2.72
N MET A 295 -7.84 -8.09 -3.88
CA MET A 295 -6.84 -8.66 -4.76
C MET A 295 -7.35 -8.85 -6.19
N SER A 296 -6.42 -8.92 -7.13
CA SER A 296 -6.68 -9.29 -8.51
C SER A 296 -7.05 -10.80 -8.65
N HIS A 297 -7.17 -11.27 -9.88
CA HIS A 297 -7.51 -12.67 -10.19
C HIS A 297 -6.38 -13.66 -9.87
N ARG A 298 -5.08 -13.26 -10.00
CA ARG A 298 -3.94 -14.18 -9.84
C ARG A 298 -3.78 -14.64 -8.39
N GLY A 299 -3.76 -15.97 -8.22
CA GLY A 299 -3.68 -16.61 -6.91
C GLY A 299 -4.98 -16.54 -6.08
N ARG A 300 -6.05 -15.96 -6.61
CA ARG A 300 -7.28 -15.75 -5.84
C ARG A 300 -7.91 -17.06 -5.39
N LEU A 301 -7.92 -18.12 -6.22
CA LEU A 301 -8.43 -19.42 -5.83
C LEU A 301 -7.63 -20.01 -4.67
N ASN A 302 -6.31 -19.83 -4.68
CA ASN A 302 -5.44 -20.29 -3.60
C ASN A 302 -5.71 -19.52 -2.29
N VAL A 303 -5.87 -18.19 -2.36
CA VAL A 303 -6.25 -17.36 -1.21
C VAL A 303 -7.62 -17.77 -0.68
N LEU A 304 -8.62 -18.00 -1.57
CA LEU A 304 -9.95 -18.47 -1.19
C LEU A 304 -9.87 -19.80 -0.41
N GLY A 305 -9.14 -20.79 -0.92
CA GLY A 305 -9.04 -22.12 -0.30
C GLY A 305 -8.14 -22.11 0.95
N ASN A 306 -6.94 -21.58 0.85
CA ASN A 306 -5.89 -21.75 1.86
C ASN A 306 -5.81 -20.64 2.90
N VAL A 307 -6.30 -19.43 2.61
CA VAL A 307 -6.25 -18.30 3.54
C VAL A 307 -7.62 -18.04 4.18
N VAL A 308 -8.65 -17.79 3.39
CA VAL A 308 -10.00 -17.48 3.89
C VAL A 308 -10.90 -18.71 3.99
N ARG A 309 -10.35 -19.91 3.78
CA ARG A 309 -10.98 -21.21 4.07
C ARG A 309 -12.37 -21.42 3.44
N LYS A 310 -12.59 -20.88 2.22
CA LYS A 310 -13.76 -21.25 1.44
C LYS A 310 -13.76 -22.78 1.28
N PRO A 311 -14.88 -23.49 1.49
CA PRO A 311 -14.91 -24.95 1.35
C PRO A 311 -14.39 -25.41 -0.02
N LEU A 312 -13.40 -26.29 -0.03
CA LEU A 312 -12.76 -26.76 -1.27
C LEU A 312 -13.77 -27.41 -2.21
N ARG A 313 -14.74 -28.18 -1.65
CA ARG A 313 -15.85 -28.78 -2.44
C ARG A 313 -16.66 -27.73 -3.18
N GLN A 314 -16.84 -26.54 -2.61
CA GLN A 314 -17.53 -25.44 -3.25
C GLN A 314 -16.68 -24.89 -4.40
N ILE A 315 -15.39 -24.62 -4.17
CA ILE A 315 -14.45 -24.16 -5.23
C ILE A 315 -14.43 -25.16 -6.38
N PHE A 316 -14.35 -26.46 -6.08
CA PHE A 316 -14.30 -27.49 -7.11
C PHE A 316 -15.62 -27.64 -7.89
N SER A 317 -16.78 -27.48 -7.24
CA SER A 317 -18.08 -27.50 -7.91
C SER A 317 -18.25 -26.36 -8.92
N GLU A 318 -17.64 -25.19 -8.65
CA GLU A 318 -17.68 -24.04 -9.54
C GLU A 318 -16.95 -24.28 -10.88
N PHE A 319 -15.98 -25.21 -10.92
CA PHE A 319 -15.35 -25.65 -12.18
C PHE A 319 -16.25 -26.54 -13.05
N SER A 320 -17.20 -27.23 -12.45
CA SER A 320 -18.12 -28.11 -13.15
C SER A 320 -19.41 -27.41 -13.64
N GLY A 321 -19.42 -26.08 -13.63
CA GLY A 321 -20.57 -25.26 -14.08
C GLY A 321 -21.58 -24.94 -13.00
N GLY A 322 -21.29 -25.29 -11.74
CA GLY A 322 -22.19 -25.11 -10.60
C GLY A 322 -23.53 -25.84 -10.78
N THR A 323 -23.95 -26.59 -9.79
CA THR A 323 -25.35 -27.05 -9.73
C THR A 323 -26.24 -25.81 -9.61
N LYS A 324 -27.17 -25.63 -10.56
CA LYS A 324 -28.20 -24.59 -10.43
C LYS A 324 -28.85 -24.76 -9.06
N PRO A 325 -28.99 -23.73 -8.24
CA PRO A 325 -29.74 -23.85 -7.01
C PRO A 325 -31.13 -24.29 -7.35
N VAL A 326 -31.62 -25.30 -6.64
CA VAL A 326 -33.00 -25.74 -6.76
C VAL A 326 -33.88 -24.62 -6.21
N ASP A 327 -34.77 -24.12 -7.05
CA ASP A 327 -35.67 -22.98 -6.84
C ASP A 327 -36.77 -23.29 -5.79
N GLU A 328 -36.46 -23.78 -4.61
CA GLU A 328 -37.48 -24.01 -3.59
C GLU A 328 -37.73 -22.83 -2.64
N VAL A 329 -36.96 -21.75 -2.71
CA VAL A 329 -37.09 -20.64 -1.72
C VAL A 329 -37.05 -19.25 -2.35
N GLY A 330 -37.30 -19.07 -3.65
CA GLY A 330 -37.31 -17.71 -4.24
C GLY A 330 -36.04 -16.89 -4.04
N LEU A 331 -34.90 -17.55 -3.86
CA LEU A 331 -33.60 -16.89 -3.87
C LEU A 331 -33.14 -16.80 -5.32
N TYR A 332 -33.14 -15.58 -5.85
CA TYR A 332 -32.50 -15.29 -7.12
C TYR A 332 -30.98 -15.47 -6.90
N THR A 333 -30.50 -16.61 -7.24
CA THR A 333 -29.10 -16.81 -7.53
C THR A 333 -28.94 -16.37 -8.97
N GLY A 334 -28.31 -15.23 -9.20
CA GLY A 334 -27.98 -14.77 -10.54
C GLY A 334 -27.23 -15.82 -11.35
N THR A 335 -26.92 -15.54 -12.61
CA THR A 335 -26.15 -16.44 -13.50
C THR A 335 -24.79 -16.87 -12.92
N GLY A 336 -24.43 -16.36 -11.72
CA GLY A 336 -23.15 -16.52 -11.06
C GLY A 336 -22.09 -15.61 -11.70
N ASP A 337 -21.11 -15.22 -10.92
CA ASP A 337 -19.91 -14.58 -11.44
C ASP A 337 -18.84 -15.66 -11.68
N VAL A 338 -17.77 -15.30 -12.41
CA VAL A 338 -16.64 -16.21 -12.61
C VAL A 338 -15.95 -16.50 -11.28
N LYS A 339 -15.53 -17.75 -11.08
CA LYS A 339 -14.99 -18.23 -9.80
C LYS A 339 -13.86 -17.41 -9.20
N TYR A 340 -13.04 -16.76 -10.03
CA TYR A 340 -11.92 -15.92 -9.61
C TYR A 340 -12.29 -14.46 -9.35
N HIS A 341 -13.59 -14.11 -9.32
CA HIS A 341 -14.10 -12.83 -8.82
C HIS A 341 -14.75 -12.93 -7.44
N LEU A 342 -15.05 -14.14 -6.99
CA LEU A 342 -15.79 -14.37 -5.76
C LEU A 342 -15.01 -13.97 -4.52
N GLY A 343 -15.74 -13.49 -3.52
CA GLY A 343 -15.24 -13.20 -2.17
C GLY A 343 -15.84 -14.14 -1.15
N THR A 344 -15.32 -14.08 0.06
CA THR A 344 -15.88 -14.78 1.23
C THR A 344 -15.35 -14.20 2.52
N SER A 345 -15.96 -14.56 3.64
CA SER A 345 -15.48 -14.19 4.99
C SER A 345 -15.25 -15.42 5.84
N TYR A 346 -14.31 -15.34 6.77
CA TYR A 346 -13.93 -16.43 7.64
C TYR A 346 -13.37 -15.95 8.98
N ASP A 347 -13.87 -16.49 10.09
CA ASP A 347 -13.32 -16.26 11.42
C ASP A 347 -12.20 -17.26 11.69
N ARG A 348 -10.97 -16.81 11.41
CA ARG A 348 -9.76 -17.64 11.46
C ARG A 348 -9.21 -17.74 12.88
N PRO A 349 -9.02 -18.97 13.43
CA PRO A 349 -8.20 -19.13 14.62
C PRO A 349 -6.73 -18.90 14.28
N THR A 350 -6.04 -18.13 15.12
CA THR A 350 -4.61 -17.86 15.01
C THR A 350 -3.81 -18.86 15.80
N ARG A 351 -2.49 -18.92 15.53
CA ARG A 351 -1.57 -19.77 16.30
C ARG A 351 -1.55 -19.40 17.78
N GLY A 352 -1.68 -18.11 18.12
CA GLY A 352 -1.75 -17.61 19.49
C GLY A 352 -3.10 -17.84 20.22
N GLY A 353 -4.03 -18.60 19.60
CA GLY A 353 -5.34 -18.91 20.20
C GLY A 353 -6.38 -17.79 20.06
N LYS A 354 -6.04 -16.65 19.46
CA LYS A 354 -6.98 -15.58 19.16
C LYS A 354 -7.82 -15.93 17.91
N ARG A 355 -8.87 -15.17 17.66
CA ARG A 355 -9.64 -15.22 16.41
C ARG A 355 -9.49 -13.91 15.68
N ILE A 356 -9.37 -13.98 14.36
CA ILE A 356 -9.33 -12.82 13.48
C ILE A 356 -10.32 -13.00 12.33
N HIS A 357 -11.14 -11.98 12.09
CA HIS A 357 -12.12 -12.01 11.00
C HIS A 357 -11.44 -11.62 9.69
N LEU A 358 -11.44 -12.50 8.71
CA LEU A 358 -10.92 -12.25 7.36
C LEU A 358 -12.09 -12.03 6.40
N SER A 359 -12.02 -10.99 5.58
CA SER A 359 -13.04 -10.68 4.58
C SER A 359 -12.36 -10.37 3.24
N LEU A 360 -12.37 -11.32 2.33
CA LEU A 360 -11.96 -11.11 0.94
C LEU A 360 -13.12 -10.50 0.15
N VAL A 361 -12.91 -9.29 -0.36
CA VAL A 361 -13.93 -8.57 -1.14
C VAL A 361 -14.07 -9.19 -2.52
N ALA A 362 -15.30 -9.41 -2.97
CA ALA A 362 -15.58 -9.76 -4.36
C ALA A 362 -15.26 -8.56 -5.27
N ASN A 363 -14.66 -8.79 -6.44
CA ASN A 363 -14.33 -7.73 -7.39
C ASN A 363 -14.31 -8.24 -8.84
N PRO A 364 -14.55 -7.35 -9.82
CA PRO A 364 -14.46 -7.70 -11.24
C PRO A 364 -13.02 -7.85 -11.71
N SER A 365 -12.83 -8.18 -12.99
CA SER A 365 -11.50 -8.25 -13.63
C SER A 365 -10.82 -6.89 -13.84
N HIS A 366 -11.44 -5.78 -13.44
CA HIS A 366 -10.87 -4.44 -13.51
C HIS A 366 -9.77 -4.31 -12.46
N LEU A 367 -8.52 -4.38 -12.90
CA LEU A 367 -7.37 -4.35 -12.01
C LEU A 367 -7.36 -3.08 -11.16
N GLU A 368 -7.12 -3.25 -9.86
CA GLU A 368 -6.98 -2.21 -8.84
C GLU A 368 -8.29 -1.45 -8.49
N ALA A 369 -9.42 -1.71 -9.19
CA ALA A 369 -10.71 -1.10 -8.85
C ALA A 369 -11.20 -1.46 -7.44
N VAL A 370 -10.70 -2.55 -6.85
CA VAL A 370 -11.02 -3.00 -5.50
C VAL A 370 -10.31 -2.18 -4.41
N ASP A 371 -9.22 -1.46 -4.74
CA ASP A 371 -8.39 -0.77 -3.75
C ASP A 371 -9.18 0.25 -2.93
N PRO A 372 -9.87 1.24 -3.53
CA PRO A 372 -10.68 2.19 -2.78
C PRO A 372 -11.87 1.51 -2.07
N VAL A 373 -12.38 0.38 -2.59
CA VAL A 373 -13.45 -0.40 -1.94
C VAL A 373 -12.96 -1.02 -0.64
N VAL A 374 -11.75 -1.57 -0.62
CA VAL A 374 -11.14 -2.12 0.61
C VAL A 374 -10.90 -1.03 1.64
N VAL A 375 -10.33 0.11 1.22
CA VAL A 375 -10.10 1.26 2.11
C VAL A 375 -11.42 1.75 2.70
N GLY A 376 -12.46 1.94 1.86
CA GLY A 376 -13.78 2.38 2.30
C GLY A 376 -14.45 1.36 3.24
N LYS A 377 -14.39 0.06 2.93
CA LYS A 377 -14.94 -0.99 3.79
C LYS A 377 -14.19 -1.11 5.12
N THR A 378 -12.87 -0.94 5.13
CA THR A 378 -12.07 -0.91 6.35
C THR A 378 -12.49 0.27 7.22
N ARG A 379 -12.60 1.47 6.64
CA ARG A 379 -13.07 2.67 7.35
C ARG A 379 -14.45 2.50 7.94
N ALA A 380 -15.39 1.91 7.19
CA ALA A 380 -16.73 1.62 7.69
C ALA A 380 -16.70 0.64 8.87
N LYS A 381 -15.89 -0.43 8.80
CA LYS A 381 -15.72 -1.36 9.92
C LYS A 381 -15.16 -0.66 11.16
N GLN A 382 -14.18 0.22 11.02
CA GLN A 382 -13.64 1.02 12.11
C GLN A 382 -14.71 1.87 12.78
N TYR A 383 -15.52 2.56 11.98
CA TYR A 383 -16.64 3.36 12.48
C TYR A 383 -17.64 2.51 13.29
N TYR A 384 -18.17 1.43 12.70
CA TYR A 384 -19.20 0.60 13.34
C TYR A 384 -18.69 -0.27 14.50
N SER A 385 -17.39 -0.50 14.62
CA SER A 385 -16.78 -1.20 15.77
C SER A 385 -16.20 -0.25 16.82
N ASN A 386 -16.41 1.06 16.67
CA ASN A 386 -15.83 2.09 17.53
C ASN A 386 -14.29 1.96 17.68
N ASP A 387 -13.62 1.68 16.56
CA ASP A 387 -12.16 1.56 16.44
C ASP A 387 -11.55 2.94 16.12
N VAL A 388 -11.62 3.85 17.09
CA VAL A 388 -11.17 5.25 16.94
C VAL A 388 -9.68 5.32 16.62
N ASP A 389 -8.88 4.48 17.29
CA ASP A 389 -7.42 4.42 17.12
C ASP A 389 -6.99 3.66 15.85
N ARG A 390 -7.93 3.05 15.11
CA ARG A 390 -7.71 2.31 13.86
C ARG A 390 -6.73 1.15 14.00
N THR A 391 -6.73 0.51 15.15
CA THR A 391 -5.84 -0.61 15.50
C THR A 391 -6.47 -1.98 15.31
N LYS A 392 -7.82 -2.07 15.32
CA LYS A 392 -8.56 -3.35 15.30
C LYS A 392 -8.94 -3.81 13.90
N ASN A 393 -9.15 -2.87 12.97
CA ASN A 393 -9.54 -3.18 11.60
C ASN A 393 -8.48 -2.69 10.62
N MET A 394 -8.02 -3.56 9.73
CA MET A 394 -6.92 -3.30 8.81
C MET A 394 -7.28 -3.69 7.37
N GLY A 395 -6.81 -2.88 6.39
CA GLY A 395 -6.85 -3.22 4.97
C GLY A 395 -5.58 -3.94 4.53
N VAL A 396 -5.73 -4.92 3.62
CA VAL A 396 -4.63 -5.58 2.92
C VAL A 396 -4.98 -5.64 1.44
N LEU A 397 -4.10 -5.13 0.59
CA LEU A 397 -4.25 -5.13 -0.86
C LEU A 397 -3.16 -5.96 -1.52
N ILE A 398 -3.54 -6.82 -2.46
CA ILE A 398 -2.62 -7.67 -3.21
C ILE A 398 -2.69 -7.29 -4.68
N HIS A 399 -1.58 -6.79 -5.19
CA HIS A 399 -1.42 -6.20 -6.51
C HIS A 399 -0.60 -7.09 -7.46
N GLY A 400 -0.74 -6.87 -8.76
CA GLY A 400 0.25 -7.28 -9.75
C GLY A 400 1.23 -6.13 -10.00
N ASP A 401 2.48 -6.44 -10.37
CA ASP A 401 3.53 -5.44 -10.61
C ASP A 401 3.18 -4.45 -11.72
N GLY A 402 2.59 -4.93 -12.81
CA GLY A 402 2.21 -4.05 -13.92
C GLY A 402 1.04 -3.15 -13.61
N SER A 403 0.05 -3.62 -12.85
CA SER A 403 -1.11 -2.81 -12.47
C SER A 403 -0.79 -1.82 -11.36
N PHE A 404 0.03 -2.22 -10.38
CA PHE A 404 0.45 -1.33 -9.29
C PHE A 404 1.19 -0.10 -9.80
N ALA A 405 2.11 -0.28 -10.76
CA ALA A 405 2.82 0.84 -11.38
C ALA A 405 1.99 1.62 -12.40
N GLY A 406 1.02 0.96 -13.09
CA GLY A 406 0.38 1.52 -14.28
C GLY A 406 -1.04 2.06 -14.10
N GLN A 407 -1.77 1.64 -13.05
CA GLN A 407 -3.17 2.06 -12.87
C GLN A 407 -3.27 3.34 -12.03
N GLY A 408 -3.93 4.37 -12.56
CA GLY A 408 -4.12 5.66 -11.87
C GLY A 408 -4.85 5.52 -10.53
N VAL A 409 -5.79 4.57 -10.40
CA VAL A 409 -6.54 4.32 -9.17
C VAL A 409 -5.64 3.89 -7.99
N VAL A 410 -4.46 3.31 -8.25
CA VAL A 410 -3.46 3.01 -7.21
C VAL A 410 -2.95 4.31 -6.57
N TYR A 411 -2.52 5.27 -7.41
CA TYR A 411 -2.07 6.59 -6.96
C TYR A 411 -3.15 7.33 -6.18
N GLU A 412 -4.38 7.29 -6.67
CA GLU A 412 -5.52 7.93 -6.00
C GLU A 412 -5.84 7.27 -4.66
N THR A 413 -5.77 5.95 -4.56
CA THR A 413 -6.01 5.20 -3.32
C THR A 413 -4.92 5.48 -2.29
N LEU A 414 -3.66 5.46 -2.71
CA LEU A 414 -2.53 5.81 -1.85
C LEU A 414 -2.69 7.22 -1.26
N HIS A 415 -3.13 8.20 -2.06
CA HIS A 415 -3.38 9.55 -1.57
C HIS A 415 -4.56 9.69 -0.59
N LEU A 416 -5.39 8.65 -0.40
CA LEU A 416 -6.41 8.65 0.66
C LEU A 416 -5.82 8.36 2.05
N SER A 417 -4.64 7.77 2.14
CA SER A 417 -4.07 7.17 3.37
C SER A 417 -3.95 8.15 4.53
N ALA A 418 -3.58 9.40 4.29
CA ALA A 418 -3.38 10.43 5.32
C ALA A 418 -4.49 11.50 5.36
N LEU A 419 -5.51 11.42 4.50
CA LEU A 419 -6.61 12.39 4.53
C LEU A 419 -7.50 12.16 5.76
N PRO A 420 -7.87 13.21 6.52
CA PRO A 420 -8.56 13.10 7.81
C PRO A 420 -9.80 12.21 7.80
N ASN A 421 -10.63 12.33 6.74
CA ASN A 421 -11.89 11.59 6.64
C ASN A 421 -11.78 10.27 5.86
N TYR A 422 -10.58 9.89 5.38
CA TYR A 422 -10.35 8.68 4.58
C TYR A 422 -9.35 7.72 5.20
N THR A 423 -8.44 8.21 6.04
CA THR A 423 -7.39 7.37 6.66
C THR A 423 -7.96 6.19 7.43
N THR A 424 -7.30 5.04 7.29
CA THR A 424 -7.62 3.78 7.95
C THR A 424 -6.53 3.33 8.92
N GLY A 425 -5.55 4.19 9.22
CA GLY A 425 -4.39 3.82 10.03
C GLY A 425 -3.43 2.88 9.27
N GLY A 426 -3.29 3.11 7.97
CA GLY A 426 -2.39 2.39 7.08
C GLY A 426 -2.98 1.11 6.49
N THR A 427 -2.60 0.84 5.25
CA THR A 427 -2.89 -0.36 4.47
C THR A 427 -1.58 -1.11 4.20
N ILE A 428 -1.62 -2.45 4.26
CA ILE A 428 -0.49 -3.27 3.82
C ILE A 428 -0.72 -3.61 2.35
N HIS A 429 0.23 -3.21 1.50
CA HIS A 429 0.24 -3.50 0.07
C HIS A 429 1.21 -4.64 -0.20
N ILE A 430 0.75 -5.72 -0.81
CA ILE A 430 1.59 -6.84 -1.23
C ILE A 430 1.59 -6.89 -2.75
N VAL A 431 2.74 -6.73 -3.36
CA VAL A 431 2.89 -6.82 -4.81
C VAL A 431 3.37 -8.23 -5.17
N VAL A 432 2.57 -8.99 -5.91
CA VAL A 432 2.99 -10.24 -6.55
C VAL A 432 3.71 -9.87 -7.84
N ASN A 433 5.01 -9.59 -7.72
CA ASN A 433 5.85 -9.10 -8.80
C ASN A 433 6.41 -10.27 -9.61
N ASN A 434 5.63 -10.74 -10.57
CA ASN A 434 6.05 -11.83 -11.43
C ASN A 434 6.86 -11.38 -12.66
N GLN A 435 7.27 -10.12 -12.70
CA GLN A 435 8.19 -9.54 -13.67
C GLN A 435 7.67 -9.57 -15.13
N VAL A 436 6.34 -9.65 -15.30
CA VAL A 436 5.69 -9.56 -16.61
C VAL A 436 4.25 -9.09 -16.48
N ALA A 437 3.89 -8.00 -17.16
CA ALA A 437 2.53 -7.48 -17.19
C ALA A 437 1.79 -8.00 -18.43
N PHE A 438 0.91 -8.98 -18.27
CA PHE A 438 0.27 -9.72 -19.37
C PHE A 438 1.31 -10.35 -20.32
N THR A 439 1.79 -9.62 -21.33
CA THR A 439 2.86 -9.98 -22.24
C THR A 439 3.95 -8.93 -22.34
N THR A 440 3.92 -7.89 -21.50
CA THR A 440 4.84 -6.77 -21.53
C THR A 440 5.95 -6.94 -20.49
N ASP A 441 7.18 -6.84 -20.94
CA ASP A 441 8.39 -6.82 -20.12
C ASP A 441 8.42 -5.52 -19.28
N PRO A 442 8.86 -5.53 -18.01
CA PRO A 442 8.94 -4.34 -17.18
C PRO A 442 9.72 -3.18 -17.80
N ARG A 443 10.80 -3.47 -18.53
CA ARG A 443 11.64 -2.47 -19.23
C ARG A 443 10.87 -1.68 -20.30
N SER A 444 9.78 -2.25 -20.83
CA SER A 444 8.88 -1.61 -21.78
C SER A 444 7.59 -1.14 -21.12
N GLY A 445 7.34 -1.50 -19.87
CA GLY A 445 6.07 -1.28 -19.17
C GLY A 445 6.08 -0.12 -18.17
N ARG A 446 7.26 0.25 -17.66
CA ARG A 446 7.41 1.36 -16.70
C ARG A 446 8.75 2.06 -16.85
N SER A 447 8.81 3.33 -16.42
CA SER A 447 10.05 4.14 -16.43
C SER A 447 10.83 4.03 -15.12
N SER A 448 10.14 3.68 -14.02
CA SER A 448 10.75 3.56 -12.69
C SER A 448 11.55 2.26 -12.55
N GLN A 449 12.55 2.27 -11.68
CA GLN A 449 13.36 1.09 -11.38
C GLN A 449 12.52 -0.03 -10.79
N TYR A 450 11.70 0.28 -9.79
CA TYR A 450 10.77 -0.66 -9.18
C TYR A 450 9.31 -0.32 -9.52
N CYS A 451 8.47 -1.33 -9.57
CA CYS A 451 7.03 -1.12 -9.72
C CYS A 451 6.43 -0.41 -8.50
N THR A 452 7.15 -0.41 -7.39
CA THR A 452 6.73 0.13 -6.09
C THR A 452 7.13 1.58 -5.85
N ASP A 453 7.84 2.22 -6.79
CA ASP A 453 8.31 3.62 -6.63
C ASP A 453 7.17 4.62 -6.38
N VAL A 454 5.95 4.32 -6.79
CA VAL A 454 4.75 5.10 -6.49
C VAL A 454 4.53 5.31 -4.98
N ALA A 455 4.90 4.34 -4.14
CA ALA A 455 4.71 4.40 -2.70
C ALA A 455 5.68 5.40 -2.01
N LYS A 456 6.79 5.74 -2.65
CA LYS A 456 7.74 6.75 -2.16
C LYS A 456 7.12 8.13 -2.03
N ALA A 457 6.11 8.46 -2.85
CA ALA A 457 5.37 9.72 -2.76
C ALA A 457 4.68 9.94 -1.40
N LEU A 458 4.39 8.85 -0.67
CA LEU A 458 3.77 8.86 0.64
C LEU A 458 4.73 8.55 1.79
N SER A 459 6.03 8.48 1.50
CA SER A 459 7.03 8.06 2.47
C SER A 459 6.73 6.69 3.10
N ALA A 460 6.14 5.77 2.34
CA ALA A 460 5.89 4.40 2.77
C ALA A 460 7.16 3.56 2.61
N PRO A 461 7.56 2.75 3.60
CA PRO A 461 8.68 1.82 3.43
C PRO A 461 8.33 0.70 2.45
N ILE A 462 9.33 0.21 1.73
CA ILE A 462 9.19 -0.84 0.73
C ILE A 462 10.17 -1.97 1.07
N PHE A 463 9.65 -3.19 1.16
CA PHE A 463 10.44 -4.40 1.41
C PHE A 463 10.38 -5.28 0.16
N HIS A 464 11.45 -5.29 -0.63
CA HIS A 464 11.61 -6.20 -1.75
C HIS A 464 12.09 -7.54 -1.25
N VAL A 465 11.45 -8.63 -1.62
CA VAL A 465 11.83 -9.96 -1.13
C VAL A 465 11.84 -10.98 -2.25
N ASN A 466 12.88 -11.83 -2.27
CA ASN A 466 12.97 -12.95 -3.19
C ASN A 466 11.87 -13.97 -2.87
N GLY A 467 10.99 -14.20 -3.85
CA GLY A 467 9.84 -15.10 -3.72
C GLY A 467 10.19 -16.58 -3.51
N ASP A 468 11.40 -17.00 -3.81
CA ASP A 468 11.86 -18.36 -3.55
C ASP A 468 12.31 -18.60 -2.10
N ASP A 469 12.60 -17.55 -1.34
CA ASP A 469 12.93 -17.67 0.09
C ASP A 469 11.68 -17.44 0.96
N VAL A 470 11.00 -18.52 1.31
CA VAL A 470 9.76 -18.45 2.09
C VAL A 470 9.96 -17.85 3.49
N GLU A 471 11.12 -18.06 4.13
CA GLU A 471 11.41 -17.48 5.45
C GLU A 471 11.59 -15.97 5.35
N ALA A 472 12.23 -15.48 4.26
CA ALA A 472 12.36 -14.06 3.98
C ALA A 472 11.00 -13.41 3.67
N VAL A 473 10.14 -14.07 2.88
CA VAL A 473 8.78 -13.60 2.60
C VAL A 473 7.95 -13.49 3.87
N VAL A 474 8.01 -14.50 4.75
CA VAL A 474 7.33 -14.49 6.04
C VAL A 474 7.83 -13.33 6.90
N HIS A 475 9.15 -13.12 6.98
CA HIS A 475 9.73 -12.03 7.77
C HIS A 475 9.30 -10.65 7.26
N ALA A 476 9.37 -10.41 5.94
CA ALA A 476 8.95 -9.14 5.35
C ALA A 476 7.46 -8.86 5.63
N CYS A 477 6.60 -9.88 5.54
CA CYS A 477 5.17 -9.78 5.83
C CYS A 477 4.89 -9.48 7.33
N GLU A 478 5.63 -10.10 8.24
CA GLU A 478 5.51 -9.82 9.69
C GLU A 478 5.99 -8.41 10.03
N LEU A 479 7.12 -7.98 9.45
CA LEU A 479 7.65 -6.63 9.63
C LEU A 479 6.66 -5.57 9.13
N ALA A 480 5.97 -5.83 8.01
CA ALA A 480 4.93 -4.96 7.50
C ALA A 480 3.74 -4.83 8.47
N ALA A 481 3.33 -5.92 9.11
CA ALA A 481 2.28 -5.88 10.14
C ALA A 481 2.72 -5.08 11.38
N GLU A 482 3.97 -5.26 11.81
CA GLU A 482 4.56 -4.50 12.92
C GLU A 482 4.63 -2.99 12.58
N TRP A 483 5.10 -2.64 11.40
CA TRP A 483 5.15 -1.25 10.93
C TRP A 483 3.78 -0.59 10.97
N ARG A 484 2.79 -1.22 10.32
CA ARG A 484 1.42 -0.70 10.25
C ARG A 484 0.83 -0.47 11.64
N GLN A 485 1.03 -1.39 12.56
CA GLN A 485 0.48 -1.31 13.91
C GLN A 485 1.25 -0.33 14.81
N THR A 486 2.51 -0.05 14.49
CA THR A 486 3.32 0.90 15.26
C THR A 486 3.09 2.34 14.79
N PHE A 487 3.06 2.58 13.49
CA PHE A 487 3.06 3.92 12.93
C PHE A 487 1.76 4.33 12.23
N HIS A 488 0.82 3.41 12.05
CA HIS A 488 -0.48 3.68 11.42
C HIS A 488 -0.37 4.30 10.02
N THR A 489 0.62 3.88 9.24
CA THR A 489 0.88 4.31 7.85
C THR A 489 1.01 3.10 6.93
N ASP A 490 0.91 3.37 5.63
CA ASP A 490 1.03 2.34 4.60
C ASP A 490 2.43 1.73 4.56
N VAL A 491 2.52 0.51 4.07
CA VAL A 491 3.77 -0.24 3.84
C VAL A 491 3.60 -1.15 2.64
N VAL A 492 4.68 -1.35 1.88
CA VAL A 492 4.68 -2.20 0.69
C VAL A 492 5.62 -3.38 0.87
N VAL A 493 5.13 -4.58 0.55
CA VAL A 493 5.93 -5.81 0.44
C VAL A 493 5.93 -6.23 -1.03
N ASP A 494 7.06 -6.14 -1.69
CA ASP A 494 7.25 -6.51 -3.09
C ASP A 494 7.86 -7.92 -3.18
N ILE A 495 7.02 -8.93 -3.43
CA ILE A 495 7.47 -10.31 -3.59
C ILE A 495 7.91 -10.51 -5.03
N VAL A 496 9.21 -10.40 -5.27
CA VAL A 496 9.81 -10.63 -6.60
C VAL A 496 9.83 -12.12 -6.88
N CYS A 497 9.04 -12.52 -7.86
CA CYS A 497 8.77 -13.91 -8.17
C CYS A 497 8.70 -14.12 -9.70
N TYR A 498 8.08 -15.18 -10.15
CA TYR A 498 7.85 -15.42 -11.56
C TYR A 498 6.48 -16.04 -11.78
N ARG A 499 6.00 -15.99 -13.01
CA ARG A 499 4.76 -16.64 -13.44
C ARG A 499 5.11 -17.91 -14.23
N ARG A 500 4.81 -19.08 -13.68
CA ARG A 500 5.23 -20.35 -14.28
C ARG A 500 4.57 -20.64 -15.64
N PHE A 501 3.31 -20.24 -15.81
CA PHE A 501 2.55 -20.43 -17.04
C PHE A 501 2.26 -19.10 -17.74
N GLY A 502 1.44 -19.09 -18.80
CA GLY A 502 1.00 -17.86 -19.47
C GLY A 502 0.16 -16.93 -18.59
N HIS A 503 -0.37 -15.88 -19.17
CA HIS A 503 -1.29 -15.01 -18.45
C HIS A 503 -2.47 -15.79 -17.90
N ASN A 504 -2.97 -16.72 -18.67
CA ASN A 504 -3.86 -17.79 -18.22
C ASN A 504 -3.32 -19.14 -18.72
N GLU A 505 -3.92 -20.25 -18.32
CA GLU A 505 -3.41 -21.60 -18.56
C GLU A 505 -3.52 -22.06 -20.02
N ILE A 506 -4.20 -21.31 -20.88
CA ILE A 506 -4.33 -21.60 -22.32
C ILE A 506 -3.26 -20.86 -23.12
N ASP A 507 -2.68 -19.80 -22.56
CA ASP A 507 -1.68 -18.99 -23.26
C ASP A 507 -0.32 -19.68 -23.31
N GLU A 508 0.35 -19.61 -24.48
CA GLU A 508 1.75 -20.03 -24.62
C GLU A 508 2.69 -18.81 -24.43
N PRO A 509 3.30 -18.68 -23.26
CA PRO A 509 4.06 -17.47 -22.92
C PRO A 509 5.39 -17.33 -23.68
N SER A 510 5.91 -18.41 -24.24
CA SER A 510 7.15 -18.37 -25.03
C SER A 510 6.98 -17.66 -26.38
N PHE A 511 5.74 -17.34 -26.80
CA PHE A 511 5.52 -16.50 -27.98
C PHE A 511 6.04 -15.08 -27.80
N THR A 512 6.00 -14.57 -26.57
CA THR A 512 6.40 -13.19 -26.25
C THR A 512 7.62 -13.09 -25.35
N GLN A 513 7.84 -14.03 -24.42
CA GLN A 513 8.96 -14.08 -23.47
C GLN A 513 9.76 -15.39 -23.58
N PRO A 514 10.35 -15.73 -24.73
CA PRO A 514 10.99 -17.05 -24.94
C PRO A 514 12.18 -17.27 -24.00
N THR A 515 13.00 -16.25 -23.76
CA THR A 515 14.20 -16.35 -22.90
C THR A 515 13.82 -16.58 -21.45
N MET A 516 12.89 -15.80 -20.93
CA MET A 516 12.40 -15.91 -19.57
C MET A 516 11.80 -17.29 -19.30
N TYR A 517 10.94 -17.78 -20.18
CA TYR A 517 10.29 -19.08 -20.00
C TYR A 517 11.21 -20.28 -20.24
N LYS A 518 12.31 -20.11 -20.96
CA LYS A 518 13.37 -21.11 -21.01
C LYS A 518 14.03 -21.30 -19.63
N VAL A 519 14.25 -20.21 -18.90
CA VAL A 519 14.78 -20.26 -17.52
C VAL A 519 13.71 -20.83 -16.58
N ILE A 520 12.47 -20.34 -16.60
CA ILE A 520 11.38 -20.76 -15.72
C ILE A 520 11.11 -22.28 -15.82
N ARG A 521 11.16 -22.86 -17.02
CA ARG A 521 10.93 -24.32 -17.21
C ARG A 521 11.95 -25.18 -16.46
N ASN A 522 13.17 -24.70 -16.31
CA ASN A 522 14.26 -25.39 -15.62
C ASN A 522 14.44 -24.95 -14.16
N HIS A 523 13.68 -23.97 -13.73
CA HIS A 523 13.81 -23.40 -12.41
C HIS A 523 13.16 -24.28 -11.35
N THR A 524 13.87 -24.53 -10.25
CA THR A 524 13.41 -25.30 -9.10
C THR A 524 12.34 -24.52 -8.35
N SER A 525 11.22 -25.16 -7.98
CA SER A 525 10.15 -24.48 -7.26
C SER A 525 10.56 -24.06 -5.84
N ALA A 526 9.97 -22.99 -5.32
CA ALA A 526 10.20 -22.51 -3.95
C ALA A 526 9.96 -23.62 -2.90
N LEU A 527 8.97 -24.48 -3.12
CA LEU A 527 8.72 -25.64 -2.25
C LEU A 527 9.92 -26.59 -2.22
N GLN A 528 10.46 -26.96 -3.38
CA GLN A 528 11.60 -27.89 -3.44
C GLN A 528 12.87 -27.26 -2.85
N ILE A 529 13.10 -25.97 -3.10
CA ILE A 529 14.21 -25.21 -2.50
C ILE A 529 14.13 -25.26 -0.98
N TYR A 530 12.94 -24.99 -0.43
CA TYR A 530 12.74 -24.99 1.02
C TYR A 530 12.84 -26.39 1.64
N GLN A 531 12.28 -27.41 0.98
CA GLN A 531 12.43 -28.80 1.41
C GLN A 531 13.89 -29.22 1.49
N ASN A 532 14.69 -28.94 0.45
CA ASN A 532 16.11 -29.24 0.43
C ASN A 532 16.85 -28.54 1.60
N LYS A 533 16.61 -27.23 1.79
CA LYS A 533 17.17 -26.45 2.92
C LYS A 533 16.88 -27.09 4.28
N LEU A 534 15.65 -27.54 4.50
CA LEU A 534 15.24 -28.15 5.78
C LEU A 534 15.80 -29.56 5.97
N LEU A 535 15.90 -30.36 4.90
CA LEU A 535 16.53 -31.69 4.93
C LEU A 535 18.02 -31.58 5.19
N GLU A 536 18.75 -30.71 4.50
CA GLU A 536 20.18 -30.48 4.69
C GLU A 536 20.52 -29.98 6.09
N SER A 537 19.66 -29.16 6.66
CA SER A 537 19.83 -28.66 8.04
C SER A 537 19.32 -29.62 9.11
N GLY A 538 18.79 -30.80 8.76
CA GLY A 538 18.24 -31.78 9.70
C GLY A 538 16.99 -31.30 10.46
N GLN A 539 16.31 -30.28 9.96
CA GLN A 539 15.12 -29.72 10.62
C GLN A 539 13.87 -30.57 10.39
N VAL A 540 13.77 -31.25 9.25
CA VAL A 540 12.70 -32.20 8.92
C VAL A 540 13.30 -33.45 8.29
N THR A 541 12.54 -34.54 8.29
CA THR A 541 12.88 -35.77 7.59
C THR A 541 12.07 -35.91 6.28
N LYS A 542 12.48 -36.81 5.41
CA LYS A 542 11.70 -37.08 4.18
C LYS A 542 10.31 -37.65 4.54
N GLU A 543 10.28 -38.51 5.57
CA GLU A 543 9.03 -39.09 6.07
C GLU A 543 8.06 -38.04 6.59
N ASP A 544 8.54 -36.95 7.24
CA ASP A 544 7.72 -35.83 7.68
C ASP A 544 7.09 -35.12 6.48
N ILE A 545 7.89 -34.85 5.44
CA ILE A 545 7.42 -34.22 4.20
C ILE A 545 6.38 -35.08 3.49
N ASP A 546 6.65 -36.38 3.33
CA ASP A 546 5.75 -37.32 2.66
C ASP A 546 4.42 -37.48 3.42
N LYS A 547 4.47 -37.46 4.74
CA LYS A 547 3.26 -37.47 5.59
C LYS A 547 2.38 -36.25 5.36
N ILE A 548 2.98 -35.06 5.27
CA ILE A 548 2.21 -33.81 5.00
C ILE A 548 1.63 -33.87 3.58
N ASN A 549 2.43 -34.24 2.57
CA ASN A 549 1.96 -34.38 1.19
C ASN A 549 0.78 -35.36 1.07
N THR A 550 0.91 -36.54 1.66
CA THR A 550 -0.15 -37.57 1.64
C THR A 550 -1.44 -37.05 2.28
N LYS A 551 -1.33 -36.41 3.44
CA LYS A 551 -2.47 -35.79 4.12
C LYS A 551 -3.18 -34.75 3.23
N VAL A 552 -2.41 -33.83 2.64
CA VAL A 552 -2.95 -32.77 1.79
C VAL A 552 -3.66 -33.34 0.58
N LEU A 553 -3.03 -34.28 -0.14
CA LEU A 553 -3.61 -34.93 -1.31
C LEU A 553 -4.86 -35.75 -0.97
N SER A 554 -4.90 -36.45 0.18
CA SER A 554 -6.11 -37.15 0.65
C SER A 554 -7.28 -36.18 0.80
N ILE A 555 -7.07 -35.05 1.52
CA ILE A 555 -8.12 -34.04 1.74
C ILE A 555 -8.59 -33.45 0.40
N LEU A 556 -7.67 -33.09 -0.51
CA LEU A 556 -8.02 -32.55 -1.82
C LEU A 556 -8.88 -33.54 -2.64
N ASN A 557 -8.54 -34.84 -2.62
CA ASN A 557 -9.32 -35.87 -3.31
C ASN A 557 -10.69 -36.10 -2.66
N GLU A 558 -10.78 -36.14 -1.33
CA GLU A 558 -12.04 -36.26 -0.60
C GLU A 558 -12.99 -35.08 -0.92
N GLU A 559 -12.50 -33.85 -0.88
CA GLU A 559 -13.26 -32.64 -1.22
C GLU A 559 -13.66 -32.61 -2.71
N PHE A 560 -12.81 -33.13 -3.61
CA PHE A 560 -13.14 -33.27 -5.03
C PHE A 560 -14.29 -34.28 -5.24
N LEU A 561 -14.28 -35.40 -4.56
CA LEU A 561 -15.40 -36.36 -4.63
C LEU A 561 -16.65 -35.75 -4.07
N ALA A 562 -16.58 -35.05 -2.93
CA ALA A 562 -17.69 -34.37 -2.33
C ALA A 562 -18.27 -33.25 -3.21
N SER A 563 -17.45 -32.62 -4.05
CA SER A 563 -17.88 -31.53 -4.95
C SER A 563 -18.87 -32.00 -6.03
N LYS A 564 -18.85 -33.29 -6.40
CA LYS A 564 -19.72 -33.83 -7.42
C LYS A 564 -21.22 -33.90 -7.03
N VAL A 565 -21.47 -33.94 -5.71
CA VAL A 565 -22.79 -33.97 -5.12
C VAL A 565 -23.10 -32.74 -4.29
N TYR A 566 -22.24 -31.73 -4.38
CA TYR A 566 -22.39 -30.51 -3.61
C TYR A 566 -23.54 -29.66 -4.14
N LEU A 567 -24.45 -29.30 -3.24
CA LEU A 567 -25.52 -28.33 -3.49
C LEU A 567 -25.28 -27.09 -2.66
N PRO A 568 -25.19 -25.89 -3.29
CA PRO A 568 -25.04 -24.64 -2.57
C PRO A 568 -26.12 -24.44 -1.52
N GLN A 569 -25.73 -24.09 -0.30
CA GLN A 569 -26.67 -23.83 0.79
C GLN A 569 -26.66 -22.32 1.09
N LYS A 570 -27.80 -21.82 1.59
CA LYS A 570 -27.94 -20.40 1.97
C LYS A 570 -26.85 -19.91 2.91
N LYS A 571 -26.42 -20.75 3.84
CA LYS A 571 -25.28 -20.43 4.77
C LYS A 571 -23.94 -20.26 4.09
N ASP A 572 -23.77 -20.75 2.87
CA ASP A 572 -22.50 -20.63 2.12
C ASP A 572 -22.34 -19.24 1.51
N TRP A 573 -23.40 -18.46 1.42
CA TRP A 573 -23.45 -17.13 0.81
C TRP A 573 -23.66 -16.00 1.83
N LEU A 574 -24.41 -16.31 2.90
CA LEU A 574 -24.87 -15.31 3.85
C LEU A 574 -24.44 -15.72 5.26
N SER A 575 -23.44 -15.03 5.82
CA SER A 575 -23.19 -15.09 7.24
C SER A 575 -24.43 -14.60 8.03
N ALA A 576 -24.47 -14.85 9.33
CA ALA A 576 -25.61 -14.48 10.19
C ALA A 576 -26.03 -13.00 10.06
N TYR A 577 -25.09 -12.09 9.77
CA TYR A 577 -25.35 -10.65 9.57
C TYR A 577 -26.15 -10.31 8.30
N TRP A 578 -26.13 -11.19 7.30
CA TRP A 578 -26.87 -11.03 6.04
C TRP A 578 -28.14 -11.89 6.00
N ALA A 579 -28.44 -12.60 7.08
CA ALA A 579 -29.65 -13.37 7.20
C ALA A 579 -30.88 -12.42 7.15
N GLY A 580 -31.86 -12.76 6.32
CA GLY A 580 -33.08 -11.95 6.17
C GLY A 580 -33.07 -10.98 4.98
N PHE A 581 -31.97 -10.86 4.22
CA PHE A 581 -32.03 -10.16 2.93
C PHE A 581 -33.00 -10.78 1.99
N LYS A 582 -33.84 -9.95 1.39
CA LYS A 582 -34.92 -10.36 0.49
C LYS A 582 -34.39 -10.56 -0.93
N SER A 583 -35.15 -11.30 -1.77
CA SER A 583 -34.80 -11.45 -3.18
C SER A 583 -34.85 -10.12 -3.94
N PRO A 584 -34.14 -9.97 -5.08
CA PRO A 584 -34.20 -8.77 -5.92
C PRO A 584 -35.63 -8.39 -6.31
N GLU A 585 -36.53 -9.35 -6.56
CA GLU A 585 -37.95 -9.11 -6.82
C GLU A 585 -38.67 -8.45 -5.65
N GLN A 586 -38.29 -8.76 -4.43
CA GLN A 586 -38.83 -8.16 -3.22
C GLN A 586 -38.18 -6.81 -2.89
N LEU A 587 -36.94 -6.63 -3.30
CA LEU A 587 -36.17 -5.36 -3.09
C LEU A 587 -36.56 -4.32 -4.15
N SER A 588 -36.87 -4.75 -5.39
CA SER A 588 -37.21 -3.84 -6.49
C SER A 588 -38.63 -3.27 -6.44
N ARG A 589 -39.47 -3.72 -5.50
CA ARG A 589 -40.79 -3.12 -5.30
C ARG A 589 -40.67 -1.72 -4.76
N ILE A 590 -41.20 -0.76 -5.50
CA ILE A 590 -41.33 0.64 -5.06
C ILE A 590 -42.18 0.65 -3.79
N ARG A 591 -41.64 1.17 -2.70
CA ARG A 591 -42.29 1.41 -1.42
C ARG A 591 -42.59 2.88 -1.27
N HIS A 592 -43.54 3.19 -0.41
CA HIS A 592 -43.77 4.57 -0.02
C HIS A 592 -42.54 5.08 0.75
N THR A 593 -41.89 6.08 0.20
CA THR A 593 -40.68 6.70 0.77
C THR A 593 -40.94 8.13 1.28
N GLY A 594 -42.20 8.57 1.24
CA GLY A 594 -42.61 9.90 1.68
C GLY A 594 -42.41 10.09 3.18
N VAL A 595 -42.01 11.27 3.57
CA VAL A 595 -41.85 11.72 4.97
C VAL A 595 -42.96 12.70 5.32
N LYS A 596 -43.45 12.68 6.56
CA LYS A 596 -44.50 13.58 7.03
C LYS A 596 -44.09 15.05 6.84
N PRO A 597 -44.99 15.91 6.35
CA PRO A 597 -44.69 17.33 6.09
C PRO A 597 -44.16 18.09 7.32
N GLU A 598 -44.61 17.75 8.52
CA GLU A 598 -44.13 18.33 9.77
C GLU A 598 -42.63 18.04 10.00
N ILE A 599 -42.18 16.81 9.74
CA ILE A 599 -40.78 16.44 9.85
C ILE A 599 -39.96 17.21 8.81
N LEU A 600 -40.43 17.27 7.54
CA LEU A 600 -39.77 18.02 6.46
C LEU A 600 -39.62 19.49 6.79
N LYS A 601 -40.66 20.13 7.36
CA LYS A 601 -40.58 21.52 7.80
C LYS A 601 -39.58 21.71 8.93
N ASN A 602 -39.56 20.82 9.92
CA ASN A 602 -38.66 20.93 11.06
C ASN A 602 -37.18 20.79 10.62
N VAL A 603 -36.86 19.73 9.88
CA VAL A 603 -35.49 19.53 9.39
C VAL A 603 -35.11 20.60 8.35
N GLY A 604 -36.08 21.03 7.52
CA GLY A 604 -35.89 22.10 6.55
C GLY A 604 -35.51 23.41 7.19
N LYS A 605 -36.15 23.75 8.32
CA LYS A 605 -35.81 24.93 9.13
C LYS A 605 -34.40 24.81 9.69
N ALA A 606 -34.01 23.62 10.21
CA ALA A 606 -32.67 23.42 10.75
C ALA A 606 -31.58 23.62 9.68
N ILE A 607 -31.74 23.03 8.50
CA ILE A 607 -30.75 23.13 7.42
C ILE A 607 -30.68 24.48 6.71
N THR A 608 -31.63 25.37 6.95
CA THR A 608 -31.66 26.71 6.37
C THR A 608 -31.37 27.83 7.40
N THR A 609 -31.19 27.46 8.67
CA THR A 609 -30.87 28.42 9.75
C THR A 609 -29.35 28.53 9.90
N LEU A 610 -28.87 29.79 9.94
CA LEU A 610 -27.44 30.08 10.16
C LEU A 610 -27.24 30.58 11.60
N PRO A 611 -26.06 30.34 12.21
CA PRO A 611 -25.73 30.88 13.51
C PRO A 611 -25.75 32.42 13.51
N GLN A 612 -26.18 33.03 14.63
CA GLN A 612 -26.37 34.49 14.71
C GLN A 612 -25.12 35.32 14.41
N ASN A 613 -23.94 34.81 14.81
CA ASN A 613 -22.66 35.50 14.65
C ASN A 613 -21.91 35.11 13.39
N PHE A 614 -22.46 34.23 12.58
CA PHE A 614 -21.82 33.72 11.37
C PHE A 614 -22.04 34.68 10.20
N LYS A 615 -20.95 35.06 9.53
CA LYS A 615 -20.98 36.05 8.43
C LYS A 615 -20.72 35.34 7.07
N PRO A 616 -21.72 34.69 6.47
CA PRO A 616 -21.57 34.04 5.19
C PRO A 616 -21.38 35.06 4.06
N HIS A 617 -20.82 34.59 2.94
CA HIS A 617 -20.81 35.41 1.72
C HIS A 617 -22.23 35.88 1.34
N ARG A 618 -22.36 37.11 0.87
CA ARG A 618 -23.67 37.75 0.58
C ARG A 618 -24.57 36.88 -0.33
N ALA A 619 -23.99 36.27 -1.39
CA ALA A 619 -24.75 35.41 -2.28
C ALA A 619 -25.25 34.12 -1.59
N VAL A 620 -24.40 33.50 -0.73
CA VAL A 620 -24.77 32.31 0.04
C VAL A 620 -25.89 32.63 1.02
N LYS A 621 -25.84 33.78 1.73
CA LYS A 621 -26.89 34.22 2.60
C LYS A 621 -28.24 34.31 1.86
N ARG A 622 -28.27 34.91 0.68
CA ARG A 622 -29.47 34.98 -0.17
C ARG A 622 -29.99 33.62 -0.57
N ILE A 623 -29.09 32.67 -0.93
CA ILE A 623 -29.47 31.29 -1.28
C ILE A 623 -30.16 30.62 -0.09
N PHE A 624 -29.66 30.78 1.13
CA PHE A 624 -30.27 30.21 2.32
C PHE A 624 -31.63 30.89 2.68
N GLU A 625 -31.77 32.19 2.48
CA GLU A 625 -33.06 32.90 2.62
C GLU A 625 -34.10 32.37 1.61
N ASP A 626 -33.71 32.13 0.36
CA ASP A 626 -34.60 31.59 -0.67
C ASP A 626 -34.98 30.14 -0.38
N ARG A 627 -34.03 29.32 0.10
CA ARG A 627 -34.29 27.93 0.57
C ARG A 627 -35.27 27.90 1.74
N ALA A 628 -35.16 28.84 2.70
CA ALA A 628 -36.09 28.94 3.82
C ALA A 628 -37.52 29.22 3.32
N LYS A 629 -37.71 30.06 2.29
CA LYS A 629 -39.00 30.29 1.64
C LYS A 629 -39.55 29.04 0.95
N MET A 630 -38.70 28.28 0.25
CA MET A 630 -39.09 26.98 -0.37
C MET A 630 -39.62 26.01 0.68
N ILE A 631 -38.91 25.90 1.83
CA ILE A 631 -39.35 25.04 2.94
C ILE A 631 -40.69 25.49 3.55
N GLU A 632 -40.88 26.79 3.75
CA GLU A 632 -42.08 27.33 4.36
C GLU A 632 -43.30 27.12 3.46
N SER A 633 -43.17 27.44 2.17
CA SER A 633 -44.26 27.29 1.20
C SER A 633 -44.50 25.81 0.82
N GLY A 634 -43.46 24.96 0.80
CA GLY A 634 -43.50 23.63 0.29
C GLY A 634 -43.51 23.54 -1.25
N GLU A 635 -43.25 24.69 -1.92
CA GLU A 635 -43.28 24.82 -3.39
C GLU A 635 -41.91 25.24 -3.93
N GLY A 636 -41.62 24.89 -5.18
CA GLY A 636 -40.39 25.29 -5.87
C GLY A 636 -39.12 24.65 -5.29
N ILE A 637 -39.21 23.53 -4.59
CA ILE A 637 -38.06 22.80 -4.01
C ILE A 637 -37.10 22.45 -5.10
N ASP A 638 -35.89 22.98 -5.04
CA ASP A 638 -34.81 22.62 -5.98
C ASP A 638 -34.08 21.33 -5.60
N TRP A 639 -33.21 20.82 -6.47
CA TRP A 639 -32.46 19.61 -6.26
C TRP A 639 -31.57 19.66 -4.99
N ALA A 640 -30.98 20.81 -4.70
CA ALA A 640 -30.09 20.94 -3.54
C ALA A 640 -30.87 20.91 -2.21
N VAL A 641 -32.04 21.52 -2.17
CA VAL A 641 -32.93 21.45 -1.01
C VAL A 641 -33.53 20.07 -0.85
N GLY A 642 -33.98 19.43 -1.95
CA GLY A 642 -34.47 18.05 -1.95
C GLY A 642 -33.45 17.04 -1.44
N GLU A 643 -32.18 17.15 -1.90
CA GLU A 643 -31.07 16.33 -1.43
C GLU A 643 -30.80 16.56 0.08
N SER A 644 -30.73 17.82 0.50
CA SER A 644 -30.47 18.16 1.91
C SER A 644 -31.60 17.67 2.83
N LEU A 645 -32.87 17.74 2.40
CA LEU A 645 -34.01 17.19 3.14
C LEU A 645 -33.93 15.66 3.24
N ALA A 646 -33.54 14.97 2.17
CA ALA A 646 -33.34 13.52 2.20
C ALA A 646 -32.25 13.12 3.20
N PHE A 647 -31.09 13.80 3.19
CA PHE A 647 -30.02 13.56 4.15
C PHE A 647 -30.48 13.86 5.58
N ALA A 648 -31.13 15.00 5.81
CA ALA A 648 -31.62 15.40 7.11
C ALA A 648 -32.64 14.39 7.70
N THR A 649 -33.52 13.85 6.88
CA THR A 649 -34.50 12.86 7.34
C THR A 649 -33.86 11.52 7.69
N LEU A 650 -32.81 11.10 6.96
CA LEU A 650 -32.00 9.92 7.31
C LEU A 650 -31.27 10.10 8.65
N LEU A 651 -30.72 11.29 8.90
CA LEU A 651 -30.06 11.62 10.16
C LEU A 651 -31.01 11.57 11.34
N VAL A 652 -32.25 12.08 11.18
CA VAL A 652 -33.33 12.00 12.20
C VAL A 652 -33.71 10.55 12.50
N GLU A 653 -33.65 9.66 11.51
CA GLU A 653 -33.87 8.23 11.67
C GLU A 653 -32.65 7.49 12.29
N GLY A 654 -31.58 8.20 12.62
CA GLY A 654 -30.37 7.63 13.22
C GLY A 654 -29.43 6.97 12.20
N ASN A 655 -29.58 7.25 10.91
CA ASN A 655 -28.69 6.72 9.88
C ASN A 655 -27.47 7.63 9.67
N HIS A 656 -26.31 7.03 9.56
CA HIS A 656 -25.09 7.75 9.14
C HIS A 656 -25.16 8.10 7.64
N VAL A 657 -24.92 9.36 7.30
CA VAL A 657 -24.85 9.84 5.92
C VAL A 657 -23.43 10.29 5.60
N ARG A 658 -22.84 9.72 4.56
CA ARG A 658 -21.51 10.08 4.07
C ARG A 658 -21.58 10.55 2.63
N LEU A 659 -21.20 11.81 2.41
CA LEU A 659 -21.06 12.44 1.10
C LEU A 659 -19.58 12.70 0.83
N SER A 660 -19.00 12.06 -0.16
CA SER A 660 -17.58 12.23 -0.50
C SER A 660 -17.38 12.28 -1.99
N GLY A 661 -16.39 13.04 -2.44
CA GLY A 661 -16.06 13.19 -3.85
C GLY A 661 -15.47 14.55 -4.18
N GLN A 662 -15.35 14.84 -5.47
CA GLN A 662 -14.85 16.12 -5.94
C GLN A 662 -15.88 17.22 -5.68
N ASP A 663 -15.44 18.28 -4.99
CA ASP A 663 -16.23 19.50 -4.76
C ASP A 663 -17.62 19.23 -4.14
N VAL A 664 -17.75 18.22 -3.29
CA VAL A 664 -19.04 17.83 -2.72
C VAL A 664 -19.55 18.82 -1.66
N GLU A 665 -18.67 19.55 -1.00
CA GLU A 665 -19.05 20.53 0.04
C GLU A 665 -19.83 21.69 -0.56
N ARG A 666 -19.41 22.23 -1.68
CA ARG A 666 -20.09 23.30 -2.40
C ARG A 666 -21.06 22.77 -3.48
N GLY A 667 -20.69 21.69 -4.12
CA GLY A 667 -21.28 21.17 -5.36
C GLY A 667 -20.62 21.77 -6.60
N THR A 668 -20.29 20.93 -7.59
CA THR A 668 -19.60 21.33 -8.83
C THR A 668 -20.29 22.50 -9.53
N PHE A 669 -21.61 22.57 -9.48
CA PHE A 669 -22.42 23.64 -10.08
C PHE A 669 -22.72 24.77 -9.10
N SER A 670 -22.01 24.86 -7.97
CA SER A 670 -22.27 25.86 -6.90
C SER A 670 -23.71 25.80 -6.39
N HIS A 671 -24.28 24.62 -6.28
CA HIS A 671 -25.69 24.39 -5.95
C HIS A 671 -25.90 23.88 -4.53
N ARG A 672 -24.98 23.04 -3.98
CA ARG A 672 -25.20 22.34 -2.72
C ARG A 672 -24.98 23.21 -1.49
N HIS A 673 -23.80 23.79 -1.35
CA HIS A 673 -23.40 24.58 -0.18
C HIS A 673 -23.66 23.84 1.14
N SER A 674 -23.20 22.57 1.20
CA SER A 674 -23.31 21.74 2.41
C SER A 674 -22.40 22.24 3.52
N VAL A 675 -21.26 22.82 3.15
CA VAL A 675 -20.36 23.54 4.04
C VAL A 675 -20.24 24.97 3.56
N ILE A 676 -20.39 25.91 4.48
CA ILE A 676 -20.23 27.34 4.23
C ILE A 676 -19.13 27.91 5.12
N HIS A 677 -18.56 29.03 4.73
CA HIS A 677 -17.43 29.67 5.42
C HIS A 677 -17.78 31.06 5.86
N ASP A 678 -17.40 31.37 7.11
CA ASP A 678 -17.42 32.71 7.61
C ASP A 678 -16.39 33.57 6.87
N GLN A 679 -16.79 34.77 6.41
CA GLN A 679 -15.93 35.60 5.57
C GLN A 679 -14.87 36.38 6.36
N GLU A 680 -15.00 36.47 7.69
CA GLU A 680 -14.04 37.17 8.53
C GLU A 680 -13.08 36.20 9.25
N THR A 681 -13.62 35.10 9.77
CA THR A 681 -12.84 34.14 10.56
C THR A 681 -12.33 32.94 9.76
N GLY A 682 -12.98 32.65 8.61
CA GLY A 682 -12.74 31.42 7.84
C GLY A 682 -13.35 30.16 8.47
N GLU A 683 -14.08 30.30 9.56
CA GLU A 683 -14.74 29.18 10.26
C GLU A 683 -15.73 28.45 9.35
N ARG A 684 -15.80 27.16 9.48
CA ARG A 684 -16.65 26.27 8.68
C ARG A 684 -17.93 25.97 9.43
N TYR A 685 -19.06 26.01 8.75
CA TYR A 685 -20.36 25.63 9.30
C TYR A 685 -21.07 24.65 8.36
N CYS A 686 -21.52 23.52 8.88
CA CYS A 686 -22.31 22.53 8.16
C CYS A 686 -23.70 22.43 8.80
N PRO A 687 -24.77 22.92 8.13
CA PRO A 687 -26.12 22.86 8.69
C PRO A 687 -26.63 21.46 8.99
N LEU A 688 -26.19 20.45 8.23
CA LEU A 688 -26.59 19.06 8.43
C LEU A 688 -25.99 18.41 9.68
N ASP A 689 -25.00 19.01 10.30
CA ASP A 689 -24.46 18.59 11.61
C ASP A 689 -25.35 19.03 12.78
N HIS A 690 -26.37 19.85 12.53
CA HIS A 690 -27.22 20.47 13.52
C HIS A 690 -28.73 20.20 13.33
N VAL A 691 -29.06 19.08 12.67
CA VAL A 691 -30.49 18.73 12.40
C VAL A 691 -31.17 18.17 13.64
N VAL A 692 -30.42 17.46 14.49
CA VAL A 692 -30.89 16.87 15.74
C VAL A 692 -30.17 17.53 16.92
N MET A 693 -30.86 17.72 18.02
CA MET A 693 -30.23 18.25 19.25
C MET A 693 -29.16 17.27 19.75
N ASN A 694 -27.96 17.78 20.04
CA ASN A 694 -26.79 16.99 20.44
C ASN A 694 -26.39 15.90 19.40
N GLN A 695 -26.58 16.24 18.14
CA GLN A 695 -26.15 15.34 17.06
C GLN A 695 -24.65 15.07 17.16
N ASN A 696 -24.26 13.79 17.01
CA ASN A 696 -22.86 13.43 16.87
C ASN A 696 -22.38 13.93 15.48
N GLU A 697 -21.30 14.71 15.44
CA GLU A 697 -20.71 15.28 14.21
C GLU A 697 -20.32 14.19 13.20
N GLU A 698 -20.04 12.96 13.65
CA GLU A 698 -19.74 11.85 12.75
C GLU A 698 -20.97 11.30 12.01
N MET A 699 -22.21 11.65 12.42
CA MET A 699 -23.42 11.18 11.76
C MET A 699 -23.58 11.72 10.34
N PHE A 700 -23.08 12.94 10.08
CA PHE A 700 -22.99 13.48 8.74
C PHE A 700 -21.54 13.78 8.39
N THR A 701 -21.02 13.13 7.38
CA THR A 701 -19.66 13.37 6.90
C THR A 701 -19.72 13.88 5.46
N VAL A 702 -19.23 15.09 5.23
CA VAL A 702 -19.06 15.67 3.90
C VAL A 702 -17.59 16.01 3.68
N SER A 703 -16.98 15.48 2.63
CA SER A 703 -15.53 15.62 2.41
C SER A 703 -15.17 15.78 0.95
N ASN A 704 -14.53 16.88 0.63
CA ASN A 704 -13.90 17.09 -0.67
C ASN A 704 -12.67 16.20 -0.80
N ARG A 705 -12.41 15.74 -2.02
CA ARG A 705 -11.15 15.10 -2.43
C ARG A 705 -10.84 15.41 -3.88
N TYR A 706 -9.61 15.15 -4.32
CA TYR A 706 -9.27 15.22 -5.73
C TYR A 706 -10.05 14.20 -6.56
N LEU A 707 -10.09 14.42 -7.87
CA LEU A 707 -10.80 13.55 -8.81
C LEU A 707 -10.43 12.09 -8.61
N LEU A 708 -11.43 11.24 -8.42
CA LEU A 708 -11.37 9.84 -8.71
C LEU A 708 -12.29 9.60 -9.90
N PHE A 709 -11.69 9.25 -11.03
CA PHE A 709 -12.45 8.65 -12.12
C PHE A 709 -12.69 7.18 -11.76
N LEU A 710 -13.81 6.92 -11.14
CA LEU A 710 -14.39 5.59 -11.07
C LEU A 710 -15.54 5.51 -12.03
#